data_6a886ad3e61d5076cbc1dba71edfe5aa
#
_entry.id   6a886ad3e61d5076cbc1dba71edfe5aa
#
_cell.length_a   1.000
_cell.length_b   1.000
_cell.length_c   1.000
_cell.angle_alpha   90.00
_cell.angle_beta   90.00
_cell.angle_gamma   90.00
#
_symmetry.space_group_name_H-M   'P 1'
#
loop_
_entity.id
_entity.type
_entity.pdbx_description
1 polymer ?
#
loop_
_entity_poly.entity_id
_entity_poly.type
_entity_poly.pdbx_seq_one_letter_code
_entity_poly.pdbx_strand_id
1 'polypeptide(L)'
;MGRRCAAAHDPFPRSPSSAAEEDRHCRFAPPPEVKFLKSYGLQKLTQDKQTALNYKITQQEIESAIQNMQLGKSPGPDGLTSKYYKTLKEYLTQPLMEVCNQIMEGKGAPESWKEAFITLIPKLESEKTQLKNYRPISLLNVDYKIFADILANRLKKVLNEVIHKDQAGFLPGRHLSDNTRNIVDVLELLQTNLNTKAVLIFIDAEKAFDNISWKFMKKNLEGMGVGRAFQNGIEAIYSEQKAKLIVNNVVTEEFKIEKGTRQGCPLSPLLFISVLEVLLNLIRKDQRVEGIQVGGKQYKLKAFADDLVLTLQEPELSTKRALELISEFGRVAGFKLNKQKTKVLVKNLTPSEIDGFQKETELNVVKKVKYLGVNLTGKNLNLFKDNYEKCWSEIKKDLEIWSRLKLSLLGRIAAVKMNVLPRMLYLFQALQIVDRVECFGKWQRDIMKFVWQGKKPRIKFKILTDAKERGGFALPDLRLYYEAASFCWMKDWFLLENTDVLDLEGFNNAFGWHAYLWYDKVKFHKLFKNHIVRKSLFIVWTKYKDLLENKTPRWLSPMEAKATKILNMGGGWAKYCEIIERVGDTWRLQSFEKLKGKVRDWFHYAQILEIFKKDKKIGFQVEKSKLELELLEPKTKVLSRMYNLLLKWNTQDETVKSAMIKWAQDIGYNIMFEDWERLWTTGMKFTACSALKENIMKMMYRWYMTPVKLAKIYHLSDNKCWKCKEAEGTFFHLWWTCPRVKAFWEMIYNELKKVFKYTFHKKPEAFLLGIVGQRVPKKDRTFFLYATTAARILIAKYWKAQELPTLEEWHTQLMDYMELAEMTGRIRDLGEEAVEEDWKKFKDYLQKHYKLYEC
;
A
#
# COMPACT_ATOMS: atom_id res chain seq x y z
N MET A 1 39.66 -15.07 -32.49
CA MET A 1 41.08 -14.74 -32.26
C MET A 1 41.41 -15.09 -30.84
N GLY A 2 42.11 -16.19 -30.67
CA GLY A 2 42.53 -16.70 -29.40
C GLY A 2 43.83 -16.09 -28.90
N ARG A 3 44.00 -16.06 -27.60
CA ARG A 3 45.34 -16.14 -27.00
C ARG A 3 45.26 -16.99 -25.74
N ARG A 4 45.96 -18.10 -25.82
CA ARG A 4 46.36 -18.96 -24.70
C ARG A 4 47.38 -18.18 -23.84
N CYS A 5 47.33 -18.36 -22.53
CA CYS A 5 48.47 -18.17 -21.68
C CYS A 5 48.69 -19.43 -20.84
N ALA A 6 49.94 -19.88 -20.87
CA ALA A 6 50.47 -21.13 -20.47
C ALA A 6 50.57 -21.32 -18.94
N ALA A 7 50.52 -22.56 -18.54
CA ALA A 7 50.84 -23.05 -17.20
C ALA A 7 52.39 -22.98 -16.99
N ALA A 8 52.81 -22.53 -15.84
CA ALA A 8 54.17 -22.78 -15.30
C ALA A 8 54.08 -23.89 -14.25
N HIS A 9 54.73 -25.02 -14.52
CA HIS A 9 55.02 -26.08 -13.61
C HIS A 9 56.17 -25.67 -12.69
N ASP A 10 55.98 -25.93 -11.38
CA ASP A 10 57.13 -25.97 -10.43
C ASP A 10 57.16 -27.35 -9.77
N PRO A 11 58.29 -28.07 -9.85
CA PRO A 11 58.39 -29.44 -9.36
C PRO A 11 59.23 -29.48 -8.07
N PHE A 12 58.63 -29.85 -6.91
CA PHE A 12 59.34 -30.56 -5.83
C PHE A 12 58.36 -31.29 -4.91
N PRO A 13 58.63 -32.56 -4.60
CA PRO A 13 57.76 -33.36 -3.73
C PRO A 13 58.12 -33.10 -2.26
N ARG A 14 57.12 -32.72 -1.47
CA ARG A 14 57.25 -32.71 0.00
C ARG A 14 56.96 -34.09 0.57
N SER A 15 57.76 -34.48 1.53
CA SER A 15 57.70 -35.75 2.24
C SER A 15 56.38 -36.02 2.99
N PRO A 16 55.94 -37.28 3.15
CA PRO A 16 54.64 -37.64 3.69
C PRO A 16 54.43 -37.52 5.20
N SER A 17 55.35 -36.98 5.96
CA SER A 17 55.30 -37.02 7.44
C SER A 17 54.70 -35.78 8.13
N SER A 18 54.58 -34.63 7.45
CA SER A 18 54.04 -33.43 8.09
C SER A 18 52.54 -33.20 7.82
N ALA A 19 51.99 -33.78 6.78
CA ALA A 19 50.59 -33.64 6.43
C ALA A 19 49.63 -34.50 7.28
N ALA A 20 50.17 -35.54 7.95
CA ALA A 20 49.36 -36.44 8.78
C ALA A 20 49.17 -35.93 10.22
N GLU A 21 49.99 -35.00 10.69
CA GLU A 21 49.80 -34.42 12.04
C GLU A 21 48.92 -33.17 12.06
N GLU A 22 48.92 -32.34 10.99
CA GLU A 22 48.01 -31.23 10.85
C GLU A 22 46.52 -31.68 10.62
N ASP A 23 46.32 -32.85 9.97
CA ASP A 23 45.00 -33.40 9.72
C ASP A 23 44.33 -34.06 10.93
N ARG A 24 45.12 -34.42 11.99
CA ARG A 24 44.58 -34.98 13.25
C ARG A 24 44.08 -33.93 14.23
N HIS A 25 44.57 -32.67 14.19
CA HIS A 25 44.06 -31.62 15.03
C HIS A 25 42.82 -30.88 14.44
N CYS A 26 42.61 -30.95 13.12
CA CYS A 26 41.41 -30.40 12.47
C CYS A 26 40.16 -31.26 12.63
N ARG A 27 40.27 -32.53 13.05
CA ARG A 27 39.09 -33.44 13.11
C ARG A 27 38.15 -33.21 14.27
N PHE A 28 38.47 -32.36 15.24
CA PHE A 28 37.62 -32.07 16.40
C PHE A 28 37.14 -30.62 16.53
N ALA A 29 37.62 -29.71 15.73
CA ALA A 29 37.10 -28.33 15.75
C ALA A 29 35.80 -28.23 14.96
N PRO A 30 34.69 -27.74 15.57
CA PRO A 30 33.47 -27.56 14.84
C PRO A 30 33.69 -26.60 13.66
N PRO A 31 33.00 -26.82 12.52
CA PRO A 31 33.11 -25.92 11.37
C PRO A 31 32.92 -24.46 11.78
N PRO A 32 33.60 -23.51 11.13
CA PRO A 32 33.51 -22.08 11.49
C PRO A 32 32.08 -21.57 11.61
N GLU A 33 31.16 -22.03 10.74
CA GLU A 33 29.76 -21.68 10.77
C GLU A 33 29.05 -22.13 12.05
N VAL A 34 29.35 -23.34 12.53
CA VAL A 34 28.76 -23.91 13.75
C VAL A 34 29.24 -23.14 14.97
N LYS A 35 30.56 -22.83 15.05
CA LYS A 35 31.13 -22.03 16.14
C LYS A 35 30.47 -20.62 16.17
N PHE A 36 30.34 -19.99 15.02
CA PHE A 36 29.72 -18.65 14.87
C PHE A 36 28.27 -18.67 15.32
N LEU A 37 27.45 -19.62 14.84
CA LEU A 37 26.05 -19.75 15.20
C LEU A 37 25.77 -20.10 16.65
N LYS A 38 26.65 -20.84 17.33
CA LYS A 38 26.53 -21.08 18.79
C LYS A 38 26.58 -19.78 19.60
N SER A 39 27.38 -18.80 19.15
CA SER A 39 27.56 -17.52 19.86
C SER A 39 26.49 -16.48 19.48
N TYR A 40 26.04 -16.47 18.23
CA TYR A 40 25.25 -15.37 17.64
C TYR A 40 23.97 -15.79 16.91
N GLY A 41 23.68 -17.10 16.88
CA GLY A 41 22.50 -17.64 16.21
C GLY A 41 21.18 -17.15 16.80
N LEU A 42 20.10 -17.47 16.11
CA LEU A 42 18.75 -17.13 16.52
C LEU A 42 18.29 -17.98 17.70
N GLN A 43 17.32 -17.48 18.44
CA GLN A 43 16.69 -18.20 19.54
C GLN A 43 16.06 -19.50 19.03
N LYS A 44 16.19 -20.58 19.81
CA LYS A 44 15.53 -21.85 19.50
C LYS A 44 14.02 -21.71 19.60
N LEU A 45 13.33 -22.38 18.70
CA LEU A 45 11.89 -22.46 18.68
C LEU A 45 11.37 -23.33 19.82
N THR A 46 10.19 -22.98 20.34
CA THR A 46 9.46 -23.85 21.26
C THR A 46 8.97 -25.12 20.55
N GLN A 47 8.72 -26.18 21.33
CA GLN A 47 8.28 -27.47 20.78
C GLN A 47 7.00 -27.36 19.94
N ASP A 48 6.04 -26.53 20.40
CA ASP A 48 4.77 -26.32 19.67
C ASP A 48 4.99 -25.70 18.27
N LYS A 49 5.93 -24.73 18.17
CA LYS A 49 6.28 -24.09 16.90
C LYS A 49 7.01 -25.03 15.96
N GLN A 50 7.92 -25.82 16.53
CA GLN A 50 8.61 -26.87 15.78
C GLN A 50 7.60 -27.89 15.23
N THR A 51 6.66 -28.36 16.03
CA THR A 51 5.58 -29.26 15.61
C THR A 51 4.75 -28.65 14.51
N ALA A 52 4.35 -27.38 14.66
CA ALA A 52 3.56 -26.65 13.64
C ALA A 52 4.28 -26.54 12.28
N LEU A 53 5.61 -26.35 12.27
CA LEU A 53 6.40 -26.32 11.03
C LEU A 53 6.48 -27.69 10.35
N ASN A 54 6.52 -28.78 11.14
CA ASN A 54 6.77 -30.14 10.66
C ASN A 54 5.50 -30.97 10.43
N TYR A 55 4.33 -30.41 10.70
CA TYR A 55 3.07 -31.08 10.48
C TYR A 55 2.88 -31.42 8.98
N LYS A 56 2.20 -32.53 8.68
CA LYS A 56 1.87 -32.91 7.28
C LYS A 56 1.12 -31.76 6.60
N ILE A 57 1.46 -31.53 5.33
CA ILE A 57 0.78 -30.51 4.52
C ILE A 57 -0.65 -30.99 4.27
N THR A 58 -1.60 -30.10 4.53
CA THR A 58 -3.04 -30.38 4.45
C THR A 58 -3.62 -29.96 3.10
N GLN A 59 -4.74 -30.55 2.75
CA GLN A 59 -5.52 -30.17 1.56
C GLN A 59 -5.87 -28.68 1.58
N GLN A 60 -6.25 -28.15 2.75
CA GLN A 60 -6.61 -26.74 2.92
C GLN A 60 -5.43 -25.78 2.63
N GLU A 61 -4.19 -26.16 2.98
CA GLU A 61 -3.01 -25.37 2.67
C GLU A 61 -2.75 -25.32 1.15
N ILE A 62 -2.88 -26.45 0.45
CA ILE A 62 -2.74 -26.52 -1.02
C ILE A 62 -3.82 -25.66 -1.70
N GLU A 63 -5.08 -25.84 -1.32
CA GLU A 63 -6.20 -25.07 -1.89
C GLU A 63 -6.05 -23.57 -1.65
N SER A 64 -5.64 -23.18 -0.44
CA SER A 64 -5.39 -21.78 -0.09
C SER A 64 -4.24 -21.19 -0.90
N ALA A 65 -3.14 -21.95 -1.07
CA ALA A 65 -2.01 -21.51 -1.89
C ALA A 65 -2.41 -21.31 -3.35
N ILE A 66 -3.15 -22.25 -3.95
CA ILE A 66 -3.67 -22.12 -5.32
C ILE A 66 -4.61 -20.90 -5.44
N GLN A 67 -5.54 -20.73 -4.50
CA GLN A 67 -6.53 -19.64 -4.53
C GLN A 67 -5.89 -18.27 -4.44
N ASN A 68 -4.83 -18.12 -3.63
CA ASN A 68 -4.12 -16.85 -3.43
C ASN A 68 -3.20 -16.44 -4.58
N MET A 69 -2.93 -17.34 -5.53
CA MET A 69 -2.08 -17.02 -6.68
C MET A 69 -2.69 -15.94 -7.56
N GLN A 70 -1.85 -15.05 -8.02
CA GLN A 70 -2.26 -13.98 -8.96
C GLN A 70 -2.35 -14.54 -10.39
N LEU A 71 -3.45 -14.23 -11.08
CA LEU A 71 -3.61 -14.51 -12.51
C LEU A 71 -2.71 -13.58 -13.37
N GLY A 72 -2.41 -14.02 -14.60
CA GLY A 72 -1.64 -13.22 -15.55
C GLY A 72 -0.15 -13.08 -15.24
N LYS A 73 0.42 -13.95 -14.39
CA LYS A 73 1.86 -14.06 -14.16
C LYS A 73 2.48 -15.10 -15.07
N SER A 74 3.74 -14.86 -15.48
CA SER A 74 4.52 -15.77 -16.31
C SER A 74 4.72 -17.13 -15.62
N PRO A 75 4.56 -18.23 -16.36
CA PRO A 75 4.85 -19.58 -15.86
C PRO A 75 6.35 -19.84 -15.72
N GLY A 76 6.73 -21.00 -15.21
CA GLY A 76 8.08 -21.55 -15.25
C GLY A 76 8.40 -22.24 -16.56
N PRO A 77 9.49 -23.06 -16.58
CA PRO A 77 9.90 -23.84 -17.74
C PRO A 77 8.84 -24.81 -18.29
N ASP A 78 7.93 -25.28 -17.43
CA ASP A 78 6.81 -26.19 -17.78
C ASP A 78 5.69 -25.52 -18.59
N GLY A 79 5.65 -24.16 -18.64
CA GLY A 79 4.61 -23.41 -19.31
C GLY A 79 3.25 -23.37 -18.61
N LEU A 80 3.07 -24.03 -17.46
CA LEU A 80 1.80 -24.13 -16.74
C LEU A 80 1.56 -22.87 -15.90
N THR A 81 0.47 -22.16 -16.21
CA THR A 81 0.13 -20.89 -15.55
C THR A 81 -0.68 -21.10 -14.27
N SER A 82 -0.79 -20.06 -13.43
CA SER A 82 -1.69 -20.08 -12.27
C SER A 82 -3.17 -20.26 -12.65
N LYS A 83 -3.57 -19.92 -13.88
CA LYS A 83 -4.93 -20.19 -14.39
C LYS A 83 -5.19 -21.71 -14.50
N TYR A 84 -4.21 -22.47 -15.01
CA TYR A 84 -4.28 -23.94 -15.09
C TYR A 84 -4.56 -24.57 -13.73
N TYR A 85 -3.75 -24.24 -12.72
CA TYR A 85 -3.90 -24.78 -11.36
C TYR A 85 -5.22 -24.36 -10.70
N LYS A 86 -5.69 -23.14 -10.94
CA LYS A 86 -6.99 -22.67 -10.42
C LYS A 86 -8.17 -23.37 -11.08
N THR A 87 -8.11 -23.59 -12.39
CA THR A 87 -9.19 -24.25 -13.13
C THR A 87 -9.31 -25.73 -12.77
N LEU A 88 -8.17 -26.42 -12.61
CA LEU A 88 -8.11 -27.85 -12.31
C LEU A 88 -7.86 -28.14 -10.82
N LYS A 89 -8.17 -27.17 -9.93
CA LYS A 89 -7.88 -27.27 -8.51
C LYS A 89 -8.37 -28.58 -7.87
N GLU A 90 -9.58 -29.01 -8.19
CA GLU A 90 -10.21 -30.20 -7.62
C GLU A 90 -9.43 -31.48 -7.95
N TYR A 91 -8.86 -31.56 -9.16
CA TYR A 91 -8.07 -32.72 -9.61
C TYR A 91 -6.62 -32.68 -9.15
N LEU A 92 -6.04 -31.48 -9.00
CA LEU A 92 -4.61 -31.33 -8.72
C LEU A 92 -4.29 -31.26 -7.21
N THR A 93 -5.26 -30.97 -6.36
CA THR A 93 -5.04 -30.79 -4.92
C THR A 93 -4.47 -32.06 -4.27
N GLN A 94 -5.03 -33.23 -4.53
CA GLN A 94 -4.58 -34.48 -3.92
C GLN A 94 -3.17 -34.92 -4.39
N PRO A 95 -2.85 -34.97 -5.70
CA PRO A 95 -1.49 -35.26 -6.14
C PRO A 95 -0.43 -34.28 -5.61
N LEU A 96 -0.74 -32.97 -5.61
CA LEU A 96 0.19 -31.97 -5.07
C LEU A 96 0.44 -32.17 -3.58
N MET A 97 -0.59 -32.48 -2.80
CA MET A 97 -0.46 -32.76 -1.38
C MET A 97 0.44 -33.98 -1.12
N GLU A 98 0.28 -35.04 -1.90
CA GLU A 98 1.11 -36.26 -1.80
C GLU A 98 2.58 -35.95 -2.10
N VAL A 99 2.87 -35.28 -3.21
CA VAL A 99 4.24 -34.86 -3.59
C VAL A 99 4.85 -33.99 -2.51
N CYS A 100 4.12 -32.98 -2.04
CA CYS A 100 4.61 -32.08 -0.98
C CYS A 100 4.94 -32.85 0.31
N ASN A 101 4.10 -33.80 0.73
CA ASN A 101 4.36 -34.61 1.92
C ASN A 101 5.53 -35.57 1.74
N GLN A 102 5.69 -36.18 0.56
CA GLN A 102 6.86 -37.02 0.25
C GLN A 102 8.17 -36.20 0.34
N ILE A 103 8.16 -34.95 -0.12
CA ILE A 103 9.30 -34.04 0.03
C ILE A 103 9.60 -33.76 1.51
N MET A 104 8.57 -33.50 2.32
CA MET A 104 8.73 -33.29 3.76
C MET A 104 9.28 -34.55 4.48
N GLU A 105 9.00 -35.73 3.96
CA GLU A 105 9.55 -37.02 4.42
C GLU A 105 10.99 -37.27 3.96
N GLY A 106 11.53 -36.49 3.03
CA GLY A 106 12.93 -36.55 2.57
C GLY A 106 13.14 -37.28 1.26
N LYS A 107 12.08 -37.54 0.43
CA LYS A 107 12.19 -38.23 -0.87
C LYS A 107 12.73 -37.34 -2.02
N GLY A 108 13.14 -36.10 -1.72
CA GLY A 108 13.64 -35.17 -2.73
C GLY A 108 12.53 -34.45 -3.52
N ALA A 109 12.91 -33.45 -4.29
CA ALA A 109 11.99 -32.70 -5.14
C ALA A 109 11.94 -33.25 -6.57
N PRO A 110 10.83 -33.07 -7.32
CA PRO A 110 10.79 -33.34 -8.76
C PRO A 110 11.92 -32.62 -9.52
N GLU A 111 12.49 -33.26 -10.55
CA GLU A 111 13.57 -32.66 -11.36
C GLU A 111 13.17 -31.30 -11.97
N SER A 112 11.90 -31.15 -12.38
CA SER A 112 11.35 -29.91 -12.92
C SER A 112 11.42 -28.71 -11.94
N TRP A 113 11.55 -28.94 -10.63
CA TRP A 113 11.69 -27.88 -9.63
C TRP A 113 13.12 -27.35 -9.50
N LYS A 114 14.10 -28.14 -9.94
CA LYS A 114 15.52 -27.74 -9.95
C LYS A 114 15.81 -26.72 -11.04
N GLU A 115 15.01 -26.69 -12.11
CA GLU A 115 15.16 -25.80 -13.26
C GLU A 115 14.44 -24.46 -13.07
N ALA A 116 15.01 -23.40 -13.64
CA ALA A 116 14.39 -22.09 -13.72
C ALA A 116 14.82 -21.33 -14.98
N PHE A 117 13.94 -20.50 -15.51
CA PHE A 117 14.35 -19.44 -16.43
C PHE A 117 14.67 -18.17 -15.63
N ILE A 118 15.75 -17.50 -15.99
CA ILE A 118 16.09 -16.18 -15.43
C ILE A 118 15.85 -15.12 -16.50
N THR A 119 14.97 -14.18 -16.23
CA THR A 119 14.74 -12.98 -17.05
C THR A 119 15.37 -11.76 -16.42
N LEU A 120 15.86 -10.84 -17.24
CA LEU A 120 16.56 -9.64 -16.81
C LEU A 120 15.64 -8.42 -16.85
N ILE A 121 15.37 -7.80 -15.70
CA ILE A 121 14.59 -6.58 -15.58
C ILE A 121 15.55 -5.39 -15.34
N PRO A 122 15.55 -4.35 -16.19
CA PRO A 122 16.43 -3.20 -15.99
C PRO A 122 16.04 -2.42 -14.72
N LYS A 123 17.04 -1.96 -13.98
CA LYS A 123 16.83 -1.02 -12.87
C LYS A 123 16.41 0.33 -13.44
N LEU A 124 15.49 1.01 -12.75
CA LEU A 124 15.03 2.34 -13.14
C LEU A 124 16.22 3.33 -13.18
N GLU A 125 16.21 4.21 -14.16
CA GLU A 125 17.20 5.29 -14.32
C GLU A 125 18.66 4.82 -14.46
N SER A 126 18.90 3.57 -14.87
CA SER A 126 20.24 3.03 -15.08
C SER A 126 20.56 2.77 -16.55
N GLU A 127 21.85 2.83 -16.87
CA GLU A 127 22.36 2.52 -18.20
C GLU A 127 22.09 1.06 -18.56
N LYS A 128 21.34 0.82 -19.65
CA LYS A 128 20.87 -0.51 -20.06
C LYS A 128 21.94 -1.39 -20.73
N THR A 129 23.12 -0.84 -21.03
CA THR A 129 24.23 -1.57 -21.66
C THR A 129 25.02 -2.45 -20.69
N GLN A 130 24.86 -2.23 -19.36
CA GLN A 130 25.64 -2.91 -18.34
C GLN A 130 24.79 -3.93 -17.56
N LEU A 131 25.19 -5.20 -17.52
CA LEU A 131 24.51 -6.29 -16.81
C LEU A 131 24.29 -6.03 -15.31
N LYS A 132 25.21 -5.30 -14.64
CA LYS A 132 25.07 -4.92 -13.22
C LYS A 132 23.83 -4.07 -12.94
N ASN A 133 23.24 -3.48 -13.98
CA ASN A 133 22.05 -2.64 -13.90
C ASN A 133 20.75 -3.41 -14.10
N TYR A 134 20.81 -4.72 -14.17
CA TYR A 134 19.62 -5.60 -14.25
C TYR A 134 19.39 -6.36 -12.95
N ARG A 135 18.12 -6.73 -12.73
CA ARG A 135 17.70 -7.66 -11.70
C ARG A 135 17.40 -9.01 -12.35
N PRO A 136 18.02 -10.11 -11.89
CA PRO A 136 17.69 -11.45 -12.37
C PRO A 136 16.40 -11.92 -11.65
N ILE A 137 15.36 -12.14 -12.41
CA ILE A 137 14.10 -12.68 -11.86
C ILE A 137 13.93 -14.12 -12.33
N SER A 138 13.80 -15.03 -11.37
CA SER A 138 13.60 -16.45 -11.66
C SER A 138 12.13 -16.74 -11.97
N LEU A 139 11.87 -17.27 -13.14
CA LEU A 139 10.58 -17.81 -13.54
C LEU A 139 10.56 -19.28 -13.12
N LEU A 140 9.82 -19.60 -12.08
CA LEU A 140 9.72 -20.90 -11.42
C LEU A 140 8.38 -21.54 -11.75
N ASN A 141 8.31 -22.86 -11.76
CA ASN A 141 7.08 -23.62 -11.96
C ASN A 141 6.06 -23.28 -10.87
N VAL A 142 4.80 -23.39 -11.21
CA VAL A 142 3.71 -22.98 -10.31
C VAL A 142 3.53 -23.97 -9.16
N ASP A 143 3.68 -25.27 -9.39
CA ASP A 143 3.68 -26.33 -8.37
C ASP A 143 4.79 -26.10 -7.31
N TYR A 144 6.01 -25.78 -7.76
CA TYR A 144 7.10 -25.34 -6.87
C TYR A 144 6.67 -24.14 -6.03
N LYS A 145 6.03 -23.14 -6.65
CA LYS A 145 5.59 -21.93 -5.92
C LYS A 145 4.51 -22.24 -4.90
N ILE A 146 3.62 -23.21 -5.16
CA ILE A 146 2.61 -23.66 -4.20
C ILE A 146 3.30 -24.22 -2.96
N PHE A 147 4.24 -25.14 -3.12
CA PHE A 147 5.01 -25.71 -2.02
C PHE A 147 5.79 -24.65 -1.24
N ALA A 148 6.53 -23.79 -1.96
CA ALA A 148 7.31 -22.71 -1.35
C ALA A 148 6.44 -21.68 -0.60
N ASP A 149 5.20 -21.42 -1.07
CA ASP A 149 4.26 -20.50 -0.39
C ASP A 149 3.72 -21.13 0.91
N ILE A 150 3.45 -22.43 0.93
CA ILE A 150 3.04 -23.16 2.14
C ILE A 150 4.13 -23.08 3.20
N LEU A 151 5.39 -23.41 2.83
CA LEU A 151 6.54 -23.30 3.76
C LEU A 151 6.74 -21.85 4.21
N ALA A 152 6.61 -20.89 3.32
CA ALA A 152 6.71 -19.47 3.65
C ALA A 152 5.64 -19.03 4.65
N ASN A 153 4.39 -19.46 4.47
CA ASN A 153 3.28 -19.10 5.36
C ASN A 153 3.45 -19.72 6.77
N ARG A 154 3.99 -20.94 6.85
CA ARG A 154 4.36 -21.56 8.14
C ARG A 154 5.50 -20.80 8.79
N LEU A 155 6.58 -20.51 8.06
CA LEU A 155 7.76 -19.83 8.57
C LEU A 155 7.48 -18.39 9.02
N LYS A 156 6.61 -17.64 8.33
CA LYS A 156 6.19 -16.28 8.71
C LYS A 156 5.65 -16.20 10.13
N LYS A 157 4.84 -17.19 10.53
CA LYS A 157 4.23 -17.23 11.87
C LYS A 157 5.29 -17.33 12.96
N VAL A 158 6.33 -18.09 12.69
CA VAL A 158 7.43 -18.35 13.62
C VAL A 158 8.44 -17.21 13.64
N LEU A 159 8.87 -16.74 12.47
CA LEU A 159 9.90 -15.70 12.37
C LEU A 159 9.48 -14.37 13.00
N ASN A 160 8.20 -14.05 13.02
CA ASN A 160 7.74 -12.78 13.59
C ASN A 160 8.07 -12.63 15.09
N GLU A 161 8.28 -13.75 15.80
CA GLU A 161 8.65 -13.75 17.22
C GLU A 161 10.17 -13.86 17.42
N VAL A 162 10.88 -14.49 16.50
CA VAL A 162 12.33 -14.74 16.61
C VAL A 162 13.15 -13.57 16.05
N ILE A 163 12.66 -12.93 14.99
CA ILE A 163 13.32 -11.78 14.38
C ILE A 163 13.04 -10.52 15.22
N HIS A 164 14.07 -9.81 15.61
CA HIS A 164 13.94 -8.58 16.37
C HIS A 164 13.14 -7.50 15.64
N LYS A 165 12.48 -6.61 16.37
CA LYS A 165 11.64 -5.52 15.82
C LYS A 165 12.38 -4.52 14.93
N ASP A 166 13.70 -4.48 15.00
CA ASP A 166 14.52 -3.63 14.13
C ASP A 166 14.44 -4.03 12.65
N GLN A 167 14.20 -5.32 12.35
CA GLN A 167 13.96 -5.79 10.99
C GLN A 167 12.47 -5.68 10.67
N ALA A 168 12.10 -4.77 9.75
CA ALA A 168 10.72 -4.55 9.35
C ALA A 168 10.33 -5.22 8.01
N GLY A 169 11.31 -5.79 7.28
CA GLY A 169 11.07 -6.39 5.97
C GLY A 169 10.38 -7.75 6.02
N PHE A 170 9.42 -8.00 5.12
CA PHE A 170 8.77 -9.28 4.82
C PHE A 170 7.93 -9.92 5.94
N LEU A 171 7.87 -9.33 7.11
CA LEU A 171 7.13 -9.87 8.26
C LEU A 171 5.77 -9.18 8.44
N PRO A 172 4.73 -9.94 8.82
CA PRO A 172 3.40 -9.38 9.01
C PRO A 172 3.36 -8.39 10.18
N GLY A 173 2.57 -7.33 10.03
CA GLY A 173 2.38 -6.31 11.07
C GLY A 173 3.53 -5.33 11.24
N ARG A 174 4.62 -5.44 10.49
CA ARG A 174 5.75 -4.50 10.48
C ARG A 174 5.67 -3.59 9.27
N HIS A 175 5.96 -2.32 9.46
CA HIS A 175 5.81 -1.31 8.42
C HIS A 175 7.13 -0.60 8.11
N LEU A 176 7.35 -0.33 6.82
CA LEU A 176 8.48 0.46 6.34
C LEU A 176 8.52 1.86 6.97
N SER A 177 7.33 2.43 7.23
CA SER A 177 7.18 3.74 7.88
C SER A 177 7.81 3.79 9.28
N ASP A 178 7.87 2.67 10.01
CA ASP A 178 8.46 2.64 11.36
C ASP A 178 9.96 2.89 11.30
N ASN A 179 10.63 2.35 10.28
CA ASN A 179 12.06 2.61 10.08
C ASN A 179 12.33 4.07 9.72
N THR A 180 11.55 4.65 8.79
CA THR A 180 11.72 6.06 8.40
C THR A 180 11.41 6.99 9.56
N ARG A 181 10.35 6.72 10.36
CA ARG A 181 9.99 7.46 11.56
C ARG A 181 11.14 7.44 12.59
N ASN A 182 11.67 6.26 12.90
CA ASN A 182 12.79 6.10 13.80
C ASN A 182 14.03 6.93 13.39
N ILE A 183 14.41 6.88 12.11
CA ILE A 183 15.57 7.63 11.62
C ILE A 183 15.32 9.13 11.66
N VAL A 184 14.10 9.60 11.35
CA VAL A 184 13.76 11.03 11.46
C VAL A 184 13.79 11.49 12.92
N ASP A 185 13.32 10.66 13.86
CA ASP A 185 13.36 10.98 15.30
C ASP A 185 14.79 11.00 15.84
N VAL A 186 15.67 10.08 15.39
CA VAL A 186 17.12 10.11 15.69
C VAL A 186 17.75 11.41 15.17
N LEU A 187 17.46 11.81 13.94
CA LEU A 187 17.98 13.05 13.37
C LEU A 187 17.48 14.29 14.14
N GLU A 188 16.23 14.26 14.62
CA GLU A 188 15.66 15.34 15.43
C GLU A 188 16.31 15.43 16.82
N LEU A 189 16.50 14.27 17.46
CA LEU A 189 17.23 14.19 18.74
C LEU A 189 18.65 14.75 18.61
N LEU A 190 19.41 14.34 17.60
CA LEU A 190 20.76 14.81 17.36
C LEU A 190 20.83 16.30 16.95
N GLN A 191 19.74 16.84 16.39
CA GLN A 191 19.64 18.28 16.10
C GLN A 191 19.41 19.10 17.36
N THR A 192 18.78 18.51 18.37
CA THR A 192 18.53 19.15 19.67
C THR A 192 19.74 19.00 20.59
N ASN A 193 20.45 17.87 20.56
CA ASN A 193 21.61 17.55 21.38
C ASN A 193 22.91 17.74 20.58
N LEU A 194 23.38 18.96 20.49
CA LEU A 194 24.55 19.32 19.68
C LEU A 194 25.87 18.69 20.16
N ASN A 195 25.95 18.32 21.44
CA ASN A 195 27.14 17.68 22.01
C ASN A 195 27.30 16.21 21.64
N THR A 196 26.24 15.56 21.14
CA THR A 196 26.30 14.15 20.74
C THR A 196 26.78 14.04 19.30
N LYS A 197 28.02 13.57 19.12
CA LYS A 197 28.56 13.25 17.80
C LYS A 197 28.03 11.90 17.35
N ALA A 198 27.57 11.81 16.10
CA ALA A 198 26.98 10.58 15.59
C ALA A 198 27.08 10.43 14.07
N VAL A 199 27.05 9.19 13.61
CA VAL A 199 26.97 8.82 12.19
C VAL A 199 25.78 7.90 11.95
N LEU A 200 25.12 8.10 10.80
CA LEU A 200 24.10 7.20 10.26
C LEU A 200 24.68 6.55 9.01
N ILE A 201 24.94 5.26 9.05
CA ILE A 201 25.58 4.50 7.97
C ILE A 201 24.50 3.71 7.22
N PHE A 202 24.25 4.07 5.96
CA PHE A 202 23.30 3.40 5.07
C PHE A 202 24.06 2.36 4.26
N ILE A 203 23.94 1.11 4.65
CA ILE A 203 24.71 -0.01 4.12
C ILE A 203 24.07 -0.51 2.83
N ASP A 204 24.88 -0.62 1.76
CA ASP A 204 24.51 -1.28 0.50
C ASP A 204 25.21 -2.65 0.45
N ALA A 205 24.42 -3.71 0.39
CA ALA A 205 24.95 -5.07 0.26
C ALA A 205 25.12 -5.45 -1.22
N GLU A 206 26.28 -6.03 -1.55
CA GLU A 206 26.55 -6.46 -2.92
C GLU A 206 25.77 -7.72 -3.24
N LYS A 207 24.74 -7.62 -4.11
CA LYS A 207 23.89 -8.74 -4.54
C LYS A 207 23.44 -9.61 -3.34
N ALA A 208 22.86 -8.97 -2.31
CA ALA A 208 22.55 -9.57 -1.02
C ALA A 208 21.86 -10.95 -1.13
N PHE A 209 20.79 -11.04 -1.94
CA PHE A 209 20.04 -12.29 -2.15
C PHE A 209 20.82 -13.35 -2.91
N ASP A 210 21.74 -12.96 -3.81
CA ASP A 210 22.46 -13.88 -4.71
C ASP A 210 23.74 -14.47 -4.05
N ASN A 211 24.18 -13.92 -2.91
CA ASN A 211 25.44 -14.28 -2.27
C ASN A 211 25.32 -15.15 -1.02
N ILE A 212 24.13 -15.36 -0.48
CA ILE A 212 23.92 -16.15 0.74
C ILE A 212 24.42 -17.59 0.58
N SER A 213 25.26 -18.07 1.52
CA SER A 213 25.72 -19.46 1.61
C SER A 213 24.59 -20.39 2.00
N TRP A 214 24.27 -21.39 1.17
CA TRP A 214 23.26 -22.41 1.51
C TRP A 214 23.67 -23.22 2.73
N LYS A 215 24.96 -23.51 2.88
CA LYS A 215 25.52 -24.21 4.06
C LYS A 215 25.24 -23.43 5.34
N PHE A 216 25.53 -22.14 5.35
CA PHE A 216 25.25 -21.28 6.51
C PHE A 216 23.75 -21.16 6.78
N MET A 217 22.94 -20.96 5.75
CA MET A 217 21.48 -20.86 5.84
C MET A 217 20.86 -22.12 6.46
N LYS A 218 21.24 -23.32 5.97
CA LYS A 218 20.75 -24.60 6.49
C LYS A 218 21.17 -24.79 7.96
N LYS A 219 22.43 -24.51 8.30
CA LYS A 219 22.93 -24.58 9.67
C LYS A 219 22.25 -23.58 10.61
N ASN A 220 21.91 -22.39 10.15
CA ASN A 220 21.15 -21.42 10.94
C ASN A 220 19.74 -21.94 11.25
N LEU A 221 19.04 -22.50 10.28
CA LEU A 221 17.71 -23.11 10.48
C LEU A 221 17.78 -24.32 11.42
N GLU A 222 18.80 -25.15 11.29
CA GLU A 222 19.09 -26.28 12.21
C GLU A 222 19.28 -25.75 13.64
N GLY A 223 20.08 -24.69 13.81
CA GLY A 223 20.32 -24.05 15.10
C GLY A 223 19.06 -23.46 15.75
N MET A 224 18.13 -22.95 14.94
CA MET A 224 16.81 -22.50 15.39
C MET A 224 15.90 -23.66 15.83
N GLY A 225 16.18 -24.90 15.42
CA GLY A 225 15.35 -26.05 15.73
C GLY A 225 14.06 -26.08 14.91
N VAL A 226 14.12 -25.81 13.60
CA VAL A 226 12.92 -25.84 12.73
C VAL A 226 12.35 -27.25 12.52
N GLY A 227 13.14 -28.32 12.85
CA GLY A 227 12.73 -29.70 12.74
C GLY A 227 13.04 -30.33 11.39
N ARG A 228 13.07 -31.68 11.37
CA ARG A 228 13.62 -32.44 10.23
C ARG A 228 12.78 -32.34 8.97
N ALA A 229 11.44 -32.43 9.08
CA ALA A 229 10.57 -32.38 7.91
C ALA A 229 10.68 -31.02 7.20
N PHE A 230 10.69 -29.91 7.96
CA PHE A 230 10.86 -28.58 7.37
C PHE A 230 12.26 -28.44 6.72
N GLN A 231 13.31 -28.97 7.34
CA GLN A 231 14.65 -29.00 6.76
C GLN A 231 14.70 -29.78 5.45
N ASN A 232 14.04 -30.96 5.38
CA ASN A 232 13.93 -31.74 4.15
C ASN A 232 13.31 -30.91 3.01
N GLY A 233 12.24 -30.14 3.31
CA GLY A 233 11.64 -29.21 2.34
C GLY A 233 12.62 -28.14 1.85
N ILE A 234 13.44 -27.56 2.75
CA ILE A 234 14.48 -26.59 2.36
C ILE A 234 15.59 -27.26 1.55
N GLU A 235 16.02 -28.47 1.93
CA GLU A 235 17.04 -29.21 1.19
C GLU A 235 16.59 -29.55 -0.22
N ALA A 236 15.34 -29.98 -0.39
CA ALA A 236 14.74 -30.25 -1.70
C ALA A 236 14.73 -29.00 -2.61
N ILE A 237 14.47 -27.81 -2.04
CA ILE A 237 14.49 -26.54 -2.78
C ILE A 237 15.91 -26.09 -3.12
N TYR A 238 16.85 -26.24 -2.18
CA TYR A 238 18.24 -25.74 -2.29
C TYR A 238 19.25 -26.88 -2.50
N SER A 239 18.94 -27.79 -3.43
CA SER A 239 19.82 -28.82 -3.93
C SER A 239 19.85 -28.79 -5.45
N GLU A 240 21.04 -28.91 -6.05
CA GLU A 240 21.24 -29.07 -7.50
C GLU A 240 20.46 -28.10 -8.40
N GLN A 241 20.37 -26.83 -7.98
CA GLN A 241 19.63 -25.82 -8.74
C GLN A 241 20.33 -25.49 -10.05
N LYS A 242 19.55 -25.38 -11.11
CA LYS A 242 19.98 -25.04 -12.46
C LYS A 242 19.16 -23.90 -13.02
N ALA A 243 19.73 -23.15 -13.94
CA ALA A 243 19.02 -22.07 -14.62
C ALA A 243 19.49 -21.90 -16.07
N LYS A 244 18.58 -21.35 -16.89
CA LYS A 244 18.86 -20.84 -18.24
C LYS A 244 18.47 -19.36 -18.28
N LEU A 245 19.30 -18.54 -18.91
CA LEU A 245 19.05 -17.11 -19.00
C LEU A 245 18.25 -16.80 -20.28
N ILE A 246 17.24 -15.94 -20.19
CA ILE A 246 16.48 -15.44 -21.35
C ILE A 246 16.94 -14.01 -21.63
N VAL A 247 17.57 -13.80 -22.79
CA VAL A 247 18.01 -12.49 -23.27
C VAL A 247 17.51 -12.31 -24.70
N ASN A 248 16.71 -11.29 -24.95
CA ASN A 248 16.15 -10.98 -26.28
C ASN A 248 15.48 -12.20 -26.94
N ASN A 249 14.69 -12.95 -26.19
CA ASN A 249 14.03 -14.20 -26.60
C ASN A 249 14.95 -15.39 -26.96
N VAL A 250 16.25 -15.26 -26.71
CA VAL A 250 17.20 -16.35 -26.84
C VAL A 250 17.45 -16.97 -25.46
N VAL A 251 17.39 -18.29 -25.37
CA VAL A 251 17.67 -19.05 -24.15
C VAL A 251 19.12 -19.53 -24.21
N THR A 252 19.88 -19.28 -23.14
CA THR A 252 21.27 -19.75 -23.00
C THR A 252 21.34 -21.23 -22.65
N GLU A 253 22.55 -21.79 -22.69
CA GLU A 253 22.83 -23.08 -22.07
C GLU A 253 22.57 -23.04 -20.56
N GLU A 254 22.34 -24.24 -20.00
CA GLU A 254 22.10 -24.44 -18.59
C GLU A 254 23.37 -24.24 -17.76
N PHE A 255 23.21 -23.60 -16.62
CA PHE A 255 24.28 -23.46 -15.62
C PHE A 255 23.79 -23.78 -14.20
N LYS A 256 24.69 -24.25 -13.34
CA LYS A 256 24.38 -24.58 -11.94
C LYS A 256 24.40 -23.32 -11.07
N ILE A 257 23.51 -23.29 -10.08
CA ILE A 257 23.46 -22.27 -9.02
C ILE A 257 23.92 -22.95 -7.72
N GLU A 258 24.93 -22.41 -7.08
CA GLU A 258 25.55 -23.02 -5.87
C GLU A 258 25.31 -22.22 -4.60
N LYS A 259 24.84 -20.98 -4.70
CA LYS A 259 24.54 -20.07 -3.57
C LYS A 259 23.42 -19.09 -3.92
N GLY A 260 23.01 -18.35 -2.92
CA GLY A 260 21.97 -17.33 -3.05
C GLY A 260 20.56 -17.87 -2.95
N THR A 261 19.61 -16.96 -2.95
CA THR A 261 18.17 -17.27 -2.89
C THR A 261 17.48 -16.76 -4.16
N ARG A 262 16.59 -17.58 -4.73
CA ARG A 262 15.93 -17.28 -6.02
C ARG A 262 15.00 -16.06 -5.90
N GLN A 263 15.26 -15.01 -6.69
CA GLN A 263 14.35 -13.87 -6.79
C GLN A 263 13.08 -14.25 -7.55
N GLY A 264 11.96 -14.39 -6.86
CA GLY A 264 10.68 -14.89 -7.42
C GLY A 264 10.10 -16.07 -6.65
N CYS A 265 10.86 -16.65 -5.71
CA CYS A 265 10.39 -17.67 -4.77
C CYS A 265 9.75 -17.00 -3.54
N PRO A 266 8.53 -17.42 -3.10
CA PRO A 266 7.87 -16.85 -1.91
C PRO A 266 8.65 -17.04 -0.61
N LEU A 267 9.44 -18.10 -0.51
CA LEU A 267 10.19 -18.46 0.70
C LEU A 267 11.53 -17.71 0.82
N SER A 268 12.16 -17.37 -0.30
CA SER A 268 13.49 -16.73 -0.35
C SER A 268 13.65 -15.50 0.53
N PRO A 269 12.70 -14.54 0.57
CA PRO A 269 12.84 -13.36 1.43
C PRO A 269 12.90 -13.69 2.92
N LEU A 270 12.17 -14.71 3.37
CA LEU A 270 12.15 -15.12 4.78
C LEU A 270 13.44 -15.82 5.20
N LEU A 271 14.00 -16.65 4.31
CA LEU A 271 15.29 -17.28 4.51
C LEU A 271 16.41 -16.23 4.55
N PHE A 272 16.34 -15.23 3.68
CA PHE A 272 17.29 -14.12 3.67
C PHE A 272 17.29 -13.36 5.00
N ILE A 273 16.11 -12.92 5.49
CA ILE A 273 16.04 -12.17 6.76
C ILE A 273 16.42 -13.02 7.97
N SER A 274 16.19 -14.35 7.94
CA SER A 274 16.63 -15.24 9.02
C SER A 274 18.16 -15.32 9.09
N VAL A 275 18.86 -15.32 7.96
CA VAL A 275 20.32 -15.27 7.89
C VAL A 275 20.84 -13.90 8.31
N LEU A 276 20.23 -12.83 7.81
CA LEU A 276 20.64 -11.45 8.14
C LEU A 276 20.49 -11.14 9.63
N GLU A 277 19.47 -11.69 10.29
CA GLU A 277 19.23 -11.46 11.72
C GLU A 277 20.40 -11.92 12.60
N VAL A 278 21.18 -12.90 12.16
CA VAL A 278 22.41 -13.30 12.86
C VAL A 278 23.44 -12.15 12.90
N LEU A 279 23.60 -11.42 11.77
CA LEU A 279 24.43 -10.21 11.73
C LEU A 279 23.86 -9.10 12.63
N LEU A 280 22.54 -8.90 12.58
CA LEU A 280 21.90 -7.86 13.39
C LEU A 280 22.07 -8.15 14.89
N ASN A 281 21.96 -9.42 15.30
CA ASN A 281 22.23 -9.86 16.68
C ASN A 281 23.69 -9.66 17.09
N LEU A 282 24.64 -9.94 16.19
CA LEU A 282 26.05 -9.70 16.41
C LEU A 282 26.31 -8.23 16.73
N ILE A 283 25.80 -7.32 15.92
CA ILE A 283 25.95 -5.87 16.11
C ILE A 283 25.26 -5.39 17.40
N ARG A 284 24.06 -5.89 17.73
CA ARG A 284 23.33 -5.51 18.95
C ARG A 284 24.07 -5.92 20.22
N LYS A 285 24.65 -7.12 20.23
CA LYS A 285 25.30 -7.67 21.41
C LYS A 285 26.73 -7.12 21.66
N ASP A 286 27.41 -6.64 20.63
CA ASP A 286 28.77 -6.09 20.80
C ASP A 286 28.71 -4.73 21.51
N GLN A 287 29.34 -4.64 22.68
CA GLN A 287 29.34 -3.42 23.51
C GLN A 287 30.22 -2.31 22.93
N ARG A 288 31.18 -2.66 22.06
CA ARG A 288 32.07 -1.67 21.39
C ARG A 288 31.39 -0.95 20.26
N VAL A 289 30.19 -1.39 19.84
CA VAL A 289 29.34 -0.71 18.91
C VAL A 289 28.32 0.09 19.71
N GLU A 290 28.53 1.38 19.85
CA GLU A 290 27.66 2.25 20.64
C GLU A 290 26.55 2.87 19.77
N GLY A 291 25.30 2.66 20.20
CA GLY A 291 24.13 3.26 19.56
C GLY A 291 23.69 4.54 20.25
N ILE A 292 22.74 5.26 19.64
CA ILE A 292 22.16 6.46 20.22
C ILE A 292 21.41 6.12 21.50
N GLN A 293 21.76 6.77 22.61
CA GLN A 293 21.19 6.56 23.94
C GLN A 293 19.91 7.38 24.14
N VAL A 294 18.80 6.71 24.49
CA VAL A 294 17.54 7.37 24.88
C VAL A 294 16.87 6.56 25.99
N GLY A 295 16.66 7.19 27.15
CA GLY A 295 15.91 6.58 28.25
C GLY A 295 16.48 5.22 28.73
N GLY A 296 17.81 5.04 28.71
CA GLY A 296 18.47 3.78 29.10
C GLY A 296 18.52 2.71 28.02
N LYS A 297 17.94 2.96 26.83
CA LYS A 297 18.00 2.06 25.67
C LYS A 297 18.98 2.59 24.61
N GLN A 298 19.62 1.67 23.89
CA GLN A 298 20.48 1.97 22.74
C GLN A 298 19.78 1.68 21.43
N TYR A 299 19.77 2.66 20.53
CA TYR A 299 19.27 2.55 19.16
C TYR A 299 20.46 2.43 18.21
N LYS A 300 20.85 1.18 17.87
CA LYS A 300 22.05 0.89 17.07
C LYS A 300 21.78 0.74 15.59
N LEU A 301 20.62 0.16 15.24
CA LEU A 301 20.33 -0.22 13.87
C LEU A 301 18.84 -0.29 13.54
N LYS A 302 18.52 -0.17 12.25
CA LYS A 302 17.23 -0.51 11.63
C LYS A 302 17.48 -1.21 10.32
N ALA A 303 16.64 -2.20 9.98
CA ALA A 303 16.74 -2.95 8.74
C ALA A 303 15.37 -3.10 8.07
N PHE A 304 15.36 -3.04 6.75
CA PHE A 304 14.23 -3.41 5.91
C PHE A 304 14.76 -4.31 4.80
N ALA A 305 14.68 -5.61 5.01
CA ALA A 305 15.39 -6.60 4.18
C ALA A 305 16.91 -6.31 4.17
N ASP A 306 17.47 -6.03 3.01
CA ASP A 306 18.88 -5.69 2.78
C ASP A 306 19.21 -4.20 3.01
N ASP A 307 18.22 -3.32 3.09
CA ASP A 307 18.39 -1.91 3.43
C ASP A 307 18.67 -1.74 4.93
N LEU A 308 19.92 -1.79 5.35
CA LEU A 308 20.38 -1.68 6.73
C LEU A 308 20.90 -0.27 7.02
N VAL A 309 20.50 0.31 8.14
CA VAL A 309 21.02 1.57 8.69
C VAL A 309 21.58 1.35 10.07
N LEU A 310 22.83 1.76 10.30
CA LEU A 310 23.43 1.83 11.62
C LEU A 310 23.37 3.27 12.12
N THR A 311 23.02 3.46 13.39
CA THR A 311 22.97 4.76 14.08
C THR A 311 23.93 4.71 15.24
N LEU A 312 25.13 5.28 15.06
CA LEU A 312 26.26 5.08 15.95
C LEU A 312 26.72 6.39 16.60
N GLN A 313 26.95 6.32 17.90
CA GLN A 313 27.78 7.26 18.67
C GLN A 313 29.25 6.81 18.58
N GLU A 314 30.20 7.62 19.05
CA GLU A 314 31.63 7.38 18.90
C GLU A 314 31.98 6.95 17.46
N PRO A 315 31.86 7.90 16.48
CA PRO A 315 31.81 7.60 15.05
C PRO A 315 32.94 6.69 14.55
N GLU A 316 34.16 6.92 14.95
CA GLU A 316 35.33 6.16 14.47
C GLU A 316 35.38 4.76 15.05
N LEU A 317 35.35 4.64 16.39
CA LEU A 317 35.51 3.35 17.11
C LEU A 317 34.32 2.41 16.78
N SER A 318 33.11 2.91 16.93
CA SER A 318 31.90 2.11 16.67
C SER A 318 31.80 1.69 15.21
N THR A 319 32.19 2.56 14.25
CA THR A 319 32.14 2.22 12.82
C THR A 319 33.18 1.18 12.46
N LYS A 320 34.43 1.32 12.88
CA LYS A 320 35.48 0.30 12.66
C LYS A 320 35.02 -1.07 13.14
N ARG A 321 34.50 -1.11 14.38
CA ARG A 321 34.03 -2.37 14.97
C ARG A 321 32.84 -2.95 14.19
N ALA A 322 31.88 -2.15 13.80
CA ALA A 322 30.74 -2.60 13.00
C ALA A 322 31.19 -3.18 11.64
N LEU A 323 32.15 -2.55 10.96
CA LEU A 323 32.71 -3.05 9.69
C LEU A 323 33.46 -4.38 9.86
N GLU A 324 34.21 -4.56 10.97
CA GLU A 324 34.84 -5.84 11.32
C GLU A 324 33.80 -6.95 11.48
N LEU A 325 32.74 -6.71 12.27
CA LEU A 325 31.65 -7.66 12.47
C LEU A 325 30.95 -8.04 11.15
N ILE A 326 30.70 -7.07 10.28
CA ILE A 326 30.14 -7.32 8.93
C ILE A 326 31.09 -8.19 8.11
N SER A 327 32.40 -7.95 8.18
CA SER A 327 33.40 -8.76 7.48
C SER A 327 33.49 -10.18 8.05
N GLU A 328 33.49 -10.34 9.38
CA GLU A 328 33.46 -11.65 10.07
C GLU A 328 32.24 -12.48 9.63
N PHE A 329 31.07 -11.87 9.67
CA PHE A 329 29.82 -12.48 9.17
C PHE A 329 29.90 -12.82 7.68
N GLY A 330 30.45 -11.93 6.87
CA GLY A 330 30.58 -12.10 5.43
C GLY A 330 31.38 -13.34 5.04
N ARG A 331 32.43 -13.69 5.81
CA ARG A 331 33.25 -14.88 5.54
C ARG A 331 32.49 -16.20 5.69
N VAL A 332 31.53 -16.26 6.60
CA VAL A 332 30.73 -17.48 6.86
C VAL A 332 29.40 -17.52 6.13
N ALA A 333 28.71 -16.38 5.99
CA ALA A 333 27.37 -16.28 5.41
C ALA A 333 27.36 -15.89 3.92
N GLY A 334 28.50 -15.41 3.38
CA GLY A 334 28.60 -14.95 1.98
C GLY A 334 28.18 -13.49 1.79
N PHE A 335 27.80 -12.77 2.85
CA PHE A 335 27.39 -11.37 2.78
C PHE A 335 28.58 -10.45 2.44
N LYS A 336 28.42 -9.56 1.46
CA LYS A 336 29.46 -8.62 1.05
C LYS A 336 28.99 -7.18 1.13
N LEU A 337 29.78 -6.34 1.80
CA LEU A 337 29.55 -4.91 1.89
C LEU A 337 30.04 -4.21 0.62
N ASN A 338 29.20 -3.38 0.02
CA ASN A 338 29.61 -2.47 -1.05
C ASN A 338 30.03 -1.12 -0.46
N LYS A 339 31.32 -0.96 -0.12
CA LYS A 339 31.83 0.29 0.46
C LYS A 339 31.55 1.52 -0.42
N GLN A 340 31.68 1.40 -1.75
CA GLN A 340 31.49 2.52 -2.67
C GLN A 340 30.05 3.07 -2.71
N LYS A 341 29.06 2.21 -2.55
CA LYS A 341 27.65 2.58 -2.51
C LYS A 341 27.12 2.86 -1.11
N THR A 342 27.81 2.39 -0.07
CA THR A 342 27.47 2.69 1.32
C THR A 342 27.67 4.18 1.58
N LYS A 343 26.67 4.83 2.14
CA LYS A 343 26.63 6.29 2.38
C LYS A 343 26.54 6.58 3.84
N VAL A 344 27.17 7.66 4.27
CA VAL A 344 27.16 8.10 5.67
C VAL A 344 26.60 9.51 5.76
N LEU A 345 25.62 9.70 6.65
CA LEU A 345 25.22 11.01 7.14
C LEU A 345 25.88 11.28 8.48
N VAL A 346 26.57 12.38 8.57
CA VAL A 346 27.24 12.80 9.83
C VAL A 346 26.42 13.86 10.57
N LYS A 347 26.50 13.82 11.91
CA LYS A 347 25.86 14.81 12.78
C LYS A 347 26.82 15.28 13.86
N ASN A 348 26.89 16.60 14.01
CA ASN A 348 27.66 17.27 15.07
C ASN A 348 29.17 17.01 15.02
N LEU A 349 29.70 16.64 13.84
CA LEU A 349 31.15 16.52 13.61
C LEU A 349 31.68 17.78 12.94
N THR A 350 32.90 18.17 13.29
CA THR A 350 33.66 19.22 12.64
C THR A 350 34.19 18.77 11.27
N PRO A 351 34.52 19.68 10.34
CA PRO A 351 35.11 19.30 9.06
C PRO A 351 36.35 18.42 9.17
N SER A 352 37.25 18.69 10.12
CA SER A 352 38.45 17.89 10.36
C SER A 352 38.11 16.45 10.79
N GLU A 353 37.13 16.27 11.65
CA GLU A 353 36.67 14.95 12.08
C GLU A 353 36.02 14.17 10.95
N ILE A 354 35.29 14.85 10.06
CA ILE A 354 34.70 14.25 8.87
C ILE A 354 35.80 13.72 7.93
N ASP A 355 36.82 14.51 7.69
CA ASP A 355 37.96 14.11 6.84
C ASP A 355 38.73 12.94 7.46
N GLY A 356 38.96 12.95 8.80
CA GLY A 356 39.57 11.84 9.54
C GLY A 356 38.75 10.57 9.41
N PHE A 357 37.46 10.64 9.69
CA PHE A 357 36.52 9.51 9.57
C PHE A 357 36.51 8.91 8.15
N GLN A 358 36.50 9.75 7.09
CA GLN A 358 36.51 9.26 5.72
C GLN A 358 37.81 8.54 5.36
N LYS A 359 38.96 9.08 5.79
CA LYS A 359 40.27 8.45 5.56
C LYS A 359 40.38 7.10 6.25
N GLU A 360 39.87 6.98 7.48
CA GLU A 360 39.99 5.74 8.25
C GLU A 360 39.01 4.65 7.86
N THR A 361 37.80 5.02 7.46
CA THR A 361 36.73 4.05 7.15
C THR A 361 36.59 3.75 5.67
N GLU A 362 37.11 4.64 4.79
CA GLU A 362 36.91 4.62 3.35
C GLU A 362 35.44 4.73 2.93
N LEU A 363 34.56 5.22 3.81
CA LEU A 363 33.14 5.37 3.55
C LEU A 363 32.80 6.76 2.99
N ASN A 364 31.83 6.82 2.08
CA ASN A 364 31.40 8.06 1.43
C ASN A 364 30.46 8.87 2.32
N VAL A 365 30.96 9.98 2.88
CA VAL A 365 30.13 10.95 3.62
C VAL A 365 29.36 11.84 2.66
N VAL A 366 28.06 11.91 2.83
CA VAL A 366 27.14 12.65 1.97
C VAL A 366 26.26 13.61 2.75
N LYS A 367 25.85 14.71 2.12
CA LYS A 367 24.89 15.67 2.71
C LYS A 367 23.44 15.17 2.65
N LYS A 368 23.16 14.19 1.78
CA LYS A 368 21.82 13.68 1.51
C LYS A 368 21.88 12.22 1.07
N VAL A 369 20.97 11.42 1.57
CA VAL A 369 20.82 10.00 1.20
C VAL A 369 19.36 9.68 0.91
N LYS A 370 19.10 8.78 -0.02
CA LYS A 370 17.78 8.20 -0.26
C LYS A 370 17.69 6.88 0.49
N TYR A 371 16.82 6.81 1.48
CA TYR A 371 16.55 5.62 2.27
C TYR A 371 15.08 5.24 2.18
N LEU A 372 14.78 4.01 1.81
CA LEU A 372 13.42 3.50 1.63
C LEU A 372 12.51 4.50 0.88
N GLY A 373 13.00 5.10 -0.20
CA GLY A 373 12.26 6.04 -1.03
C GLY A 373 12.15 7.47 -0.49
N VAL A 374 12.60 7.76 0.73
CA VAL A 374 12.63 9.09 1.35
C VAL A 374 14.04 9.67 1.27
N ASN A 375 14.15 10.96 0.92
CA ASN A 375 15.41 11.68 0.96
C ASN A 375 15.65 12.22 2.37
N LEU A 376 16.66 11.71 3.06
CA LEU A 376 17.11 12.14 4.37
C LEU A 376 18.29 13.10 4.24
N THR A 377 18.32 14.10 5.10
CA THR A 377 19.38 15.14 5.10
C THR A 377 19.85 15.38 6.51
N GLY A 378 21.08 15.88 6.68
CA GLY A 378 21.61 16.26 7.98
C GLY A 378 20.82 17.38 8.69
N LYS A 379 20.00 18.16 7.97
CA LYS A 379 19.13 19.21 8.54
C LYS A 379 17.67 18.94 8.20
N ASN A 380 16.83 18.67 9.19
CA ASN A 380 15.42 18.31 9.01
C ASN A 380 14.59 19.37 8.30
N LEU A 381 14.97 20.66 8.36
CA LEU A 381 14.32 21.75 7.64
C LEU A 381 14.21 21.54 6.12
N ASN A 382 15.14 20.78 5.53
CA ASN A 382 15.15 20.50 4.09
C ASN A 382 14.26 19.32 3.69
N LEU A 383 13.77 18.52 4.63
CA LEU A 383 12.99 17.30 4.35
C LEU A 383 11.74 17.59 3.52
N PHE A 384 11.04 18.69 3.80
CA PHE A 384 9.85 19.06 3.03
C PHE A 384 10.19 19.37 1.57
N LYS A 385 11.19 20.19 1.33
CA LYS A 385 11.65 20.57 -0.02
C LYS A 385 12.13 19.35 -0.81
N ASP A 386 12.98 18.52 -0.18
CA ASP A 386 13.63 17.39 -0.83
C ASP A 386 12.69 16.21 -1.12
N ASN A 387 11.55 16.14 -0.47
CA ASN A 387 10.57 15.07 -0.64
C ASN A 387 9.27 15.58 -1.28
N TYR A 388 8.52 16.43 -0.60
CA TYR A 388 7.19 16.87 -1.05
C TYR A 388 7.24 17.80 -2.25
N GLU A 389 8.08 18.84 -2.22
CA GLU A 389 8.18 19.78 -3.34
C GLU A 389 8.77 19.12 -4.59
N LYS A 390 9.78 18.26 -4.41
CA LYS A 390 10.36 17.50 -5.51
C LYS A 390 9.34 16.55 -6.13
N CYS A 391 8.67 15.74 -5.33
CA CYS A 391 7.64 14.81 -5.79
C CYS A 391 6.51 15.55 -6.50
N TRP A 392 6.05 16.69 -5.94
CA TRP A 392 5.00 17.48 -6.57
C TRP A 392 5.44 18.11 -7.90
N SER A 393 6.69 18.53 -8.01
CA SER A 393 7.24 19.04 -9.27
C SER A 393 7.22 18.00 -10.38
N GLU A 394 7.54 16.74 -10.05
CA GLU A 394 7.46 15.59 -10.98
C GLU A 394 6.00 15.30 -11.36
N ILE A 395 5.09 15.24 -10.37
CA ILE A 395 3.64 15.06 -10.59
C ILE A 395 3.10 16.16 -11.51
N LYS A 396 3.51 17.39 -11.32
CA LYS A 396 3.04 18.52 -12.14
C LYS A 396 3.45 18.36 -13.61
N LYS A 397 4.67 17.91 -13.90
CA LYS A 397 5.11 17.58 -15.26
C LYS A 397 4.26 16.47 -15.88
N ASP A 398 3.96 15.42 -15.10
CA ASP A 398 3.11 14.33 -15.58
C ASP A 398 1.69 14.81 -15.88
N LEU A 399 1.10 15.65 -15.02
CA LEU A 399 -0.22 16.25 -15.24
C LEU A 399 -0.26 17.12 -16.52
N GLU A 400 0.83 17.83 -16.83
CA GLU A 400 0.98 18.61 -18.07
C GLU A 400 1.04 17.70 -19.30
N ILE A 401 1.77 16.57 -19.23
CA ILE A 401 1.84 15.57 -20.32
C ILE A 401 0.45 14.94 -20.52
N TRP A 402 -0.20 14.47 -19.44
CA TRP A 402 -1.50 13.82 -19.56
C TRP A 402 -2.63 14.75 -19.95
N SER A 403 -2.50 16.06 -19.74
CA SER A 403 -3.50 17.04 -20.19
C SER A 403 -3.62 17.10 -21.72
N ARG A 404 -2.58 16.64 -22.44
CA ARG A 404 -2.59 16.54 -23.91
C ARG A 404 -3.38 15.31 -24.41
N LEU A 405 -3.63 14.33 -23.53
CA LEU A 405 -4.39 13.13 -23.86
C LEU A 405 -5.90 13.45 -23.88
N LYS A 406 -6.63 12.85 -24.82
CA LYS A 406 -8.10 12.99 -24.93
C LYS A 406 -8.83 12.15 -23.85
N LEU A 407 -8.51 12.36 -22.57
CA LEU A 407 -9.14 11.66 -21.47
C LEU A 407 -10.50 12.27 -21.12
N SER A 408 -11.48 11.44 -20.84
CA SER A 408 -12.77 11.84 -20.26
C SER A 408 -12.57 12.44 -18.85
N LEU A 409 -13.55 13.13 -18.28
CA LEU A 409 -13.52 13.62 -16.90
C LEU A 409 -13.23 12.48 -15.91
N LEU A 410 -13.96 11.36 -16.05
CA LEU A 410 -13.75 10.16 -15.22
C LEU A 410 -12.36 9.56 -15.46
N GLY A 411 -11.88 9.56 -16.70
CA GLY A 411 -10.52 9.13 -17.04
C GLY A 411 -9.44 9.98 -16.37
N ARG A 412 -9.60 11.31 -16.33
CA ARG A 412 -8.67 12.21 -15.62
C ARG A 412 -8.70 12.00 -14.10
N ILE A 413 -9.89 11.79 -13.51
CA ILE A 413 -10.00 11.44 -12.09
C ILE A 413 -9.33 10.10 -11.82
N ALA A 414 -9.49 9.10 -12.69
CA ALA A 414 -8.80 7.82 -12.57
C ALA A 414 -7.29 7.97 -12.66
N ALA A 415 -6.76 8.79 -13.58
CA ALA A 415 -5.34 9.09 -13.68
C ALA A 415 -4.77 9.69 -12.38
N VAL A 416 -5.48 10.63 -11.76
CA VAL A 416 -5.10 11.17 -10.44
C VAL A 416 -5.09 10.08 -9.38
N LYS A 417 -6.11 9.20 -9.34
CA LYS A 417 -6.19 8.09 -8.37
C LYS A 417 -5.06 7.07 -8.53
N MET A 418 -4.70 6.75 -9.77
CA MET A 418 -3.74 5.68 -10.06
C MET A 418 -2.29 6.14 -9.99
N ASN A 419 -2.01 7.43 -10.28
CA ASN A 419 -0.64 7.91 -10.43
C ASN A 419 -0.25 9.01 -9.42
N VAL A 420 -1.13 9.95 -9.11
CA VAL A 420 -0.83 11.05 -8.17
C VAL A 420 -0.98 10.59 -6.73
N LEU A 421 -2.14 10.00 -6.41
CA LEU A 421 -2.44 9.59 -5.04
C LEU A 421 -1.40 8.62 -4.46
N PRO A 422 -0.95 7.53 -5.13
CA PRO A 422 0.00 6.60 -4.54
C PRO A 422 1.33 7.24 -4.17
N ARG A 423 1.85 8.16 -4.99
CA ARG A 423 3.11 8.88 -4.71
C ARG A 423 3.00 9.77 -3.47
N MET A 424 1.92 10.56 -3.39
CA MET A 424 1.68 11.43 -2.23
C MET A 424 1.35 10.62 -0.97
N LEU A 425 0.55 9.56 -1.11
CA LEU A 425 0.16 8.69 -0.01
C LEU A 425 1.36 7.96 0.60
N TYR A 426 2.31 7.56 -0.22
CA TYR A 426 3.58 7.02 0.26
C TYR A 426 4.29 8.00 1.19
N LEU A 427 4.46 9.26 0.76
CA LEU A 427 5.08 10.30 1.57
C LEU A 427 4.25 10.61 2.82
N PHE A 428 2.93 10.63 2.73
CA PHE A 428 2.04 10.84 3.88
C PHE A 428 2.19 9.75 4.95
N GLN A 429 2.50 8.51 4.54
CA GLN A 429 2.74 7.42 5.47
C GLN A 429 4.19 7.35 5.97
N ALA A 430 5.16 7.79 5.17
CA ALA A 430 6.58 7.68 5.50
C ALA A 430 7.16 8.92 6.20
N LEU A 431 6.52 10.11 6.05
CA LEU A 431 7.10 11.38 6.50
C LEU A 431 6.02 12.41 6.86
N GLN A 432 5.58 12.42 8.09
CA GLN A 432 4.51 13.29 8.61
C GLN A 432 5.05 14.67 9.04
N ILE A 433 5.32 15.55 8.06
CA ILE A 433 5.97 16.84 8.30
C ILE A 433 5.26 18.03 7.62
N VAL A 434 4.05 17.85 7.06
CA VAL A 434 3.34 18.93 6.39
C VAL A 434 2.59 19.78 7.41
N ASP A 435 3.19 20.87 7.85
CA ASP A 435 2.60 21.83 8.78
C ASP A 435 1.96 23.07 8.10
N ARG A 436 2.12 23.19 6.76
CA ARG A 436 1.66 24.32 5.95
C ARG A 436 0.39 23.97 5.17
N VAL A 437 -0.74 24.49 5.62
CA VAL A 437 -2.05 24.24 5.01
C VAL A 437 -2.14 24.74 3.55
N GLU A 438 -1.38 25.79 3.20
CA GLU A 438 -1.36 26.38 1.85
C GLU A 438 -0.87 25.41 0.76
N CYS A 439 -0.02 24.42 1.13
CA CYS A 439 0.48 23.41 0.20
C CYS A 439 -0.67 22.60 -0.39
N PHE A 440 -1.64 22.19 0.42
CA PHE A 440 -2.80 21.43 -0.04
C PHE A 440 -3.65 22.25 -1.02
N GLY A 441 -3.82 23.53 -0.76
CA GLY A 441 -4.52 24.43 -1.67
C GLY A 441 -3.82 24.58 -3.03
N LYS A 442 -2.48 24.60 -3.05
CA LYS A 442 -1.69 24.61 -4.29
C LYS A 442 -1.84 23.30 -5.06
N TRP A 443 -1.67 22.16 -4.39
CA TRP A 443 -1.81 20.84 -5.00
C TRP A 443 -3.22 20.62 -5.55
N GLN A 444 -4.24 21.03 -4.81
CA GLN A 444 -5.62 20.95 -5.25
C GLN A 444 -5.87 21.80 -6.50
N ARG A 445 -5.34 23.04 -6.57
CA ARG A 445 -5.49 23.87 -7.77
C ARG A 445 -4.85 23.23 -9.00
N ASP A 446 -3.66 22.65 -8.89
CA ASP A 446 -2.99 21.97 -10.00
C ASP A 446 -3.80 20.75 -10.48
N ILE A 447 -4.30 19.91 -9.55
CA ILE A 447 -5.20 18.79 -9.87
C ILE A 447 -6.47 19.29 -10.56
N MET A 448 -7.10 20.33 -10.02
CA MET A 448 -8.34 20.88 -10.61
C MET A 448 -8.10 21.46 -12.01
N LYS A 449 -6.95 22.09 -12.24
CA LYS A 449 -6.55 22.56 -13.57
C LYS A 449 -6.48 21.40 -14.58
N PHE A 450 -5.89 20.28 -14.18
CA PHE A 450 -5.85 19.05 -14.99
C PHE A 450 -7.24 18.45 -15.20
N VAL A 451 -8.01 18.26 -14.13
CA VAL A 451 -9.36 17.65 -14.17
C VAL A 451 -10.28 18.44 -15.10
N TRP A 452 -10.22 19.78 -15.07
CA TRP A 452 -11.05 20.69 -15.87
C TRP A 452 -10.39 21.12 -17.19
N GLN A 453 -9.19 20.66 -17.50
CA GLN A 453 -8.42 21.09 -18.70
C GLN A 453 -8.32 22.62 -18.81
N GLY A 454 -8.05 23.30 -17.71
CA GLY A 454 -7.99 24.76 -17.64
C GLY A 454 -9.33 25.49 -17.70
N LYS A 455 -10.46 24.79 -17.93
CA LYS A 455 -11.79 25.39 -18.01
C LYS A 455 -12.37 25.62 -16.61
N LYS A 456 -13.36 26.53 -16.51
CA LYS A 456 -14.08 26.77 -15.24
C LYS A 456 -14.80 25.50 -14.75
N PRO A 457 -14.69 25.16 -13.44
CA PRO A 457 -15.40 24.03 -12.86
C PRO A 457 -16.92 24.12 -13.04
N ARG A 458 -17.55 23.01 -13.40
CA ARG A 458 -19.01 22.90 -13.56
C ARG A 458 -19.70 22.14 -12.44
N ILE A 459 -18.90 21.45 -11.61
CA ILE A 459 -19.37 20.66 -10.48
C ILE A 459 -18.58 21.13 -9.25
N LYS A 460 -19.26 21.22 -8.10
CA LYS A 460 -18.64 21.62 -6.83
C LYS A 460 -17.57 20.62 -6.41
N PHE A 461 -16.48 21.09 -5.82
CA PHE A 461 -15.37 20.23 -5.34
C PHE A 461 -15.86 19.15 -4.39
N LYS A 462 -16.77 19.47 -3.47
CA LYS A 462 -17.36 18.49 -2.53
C LYS A 462 -18.03 17.30 -3.26
N ILE A 463 -18.69 17.53 -4.39
CA ILE A 463 -19.27 16.44 -5.20
C ILE A 463 -18.17 15.62 -5.89
N LEU A 464 -17.12 16.27 -6.38
CA LEU A 464 -16.02 15.55 -7.01
C LEU A 464 -15.30 14.61 -6.03
N THR A 465 -15.14 15.01 -4.78
CA THR A 465 -14.45 14.25 -3.74
C THR A 465 -15.34 13.24 -3.02
N ASP A 466 -16.66 13.42 -3.06
CA ASP A 466 -17.60 12.51 -2.39
C ASP A 466 -17.53 11.08 -2.96
N ALA A 467 -17.94 10.11 -2.16
CA ALA A 467 -17.93 8.70 -2.51
C ALA A 467 -18.86 8.40 -3.70
N LYS A 468 -18.51 7.40 -4.51
CA LYS A 468 -19.35 6.99 -5.65
C LYS A 468 -20.72 6.48 -5.21
N GLU A 469 -20.75 5.78 -4.10
CA GLU A 469 -21.94 5.23 -3.45
C GLU A 469 -22.93 6.32 -2.99
N ARG A 470 -22.45 7.55 -2.92
CA ARG A 470 -23.26 8.76 -2.61
C ARG A 470 -23.47 9.65 -3.83
N GLY A 471 -23.18 9.16 -5.03
CA GLY A 471 -23.31 9.91 -6.28
C GLY A 471 -22.10 10.79 -6.62
N GLY A 472 -21.04 10.79 -5.82
CA GLY A 472 -19.82 11.53 -6.07
C GLY A 472 -18.92 10.91 -7.13
N PHE A 473 -17.77 11.55 -7.39
CA PHE A 473 -16.77 11.08 -8.37
C PHE A 473 -15.57 10.40 -7.74
N ALA A 474 -15.48 10.42 -6.43
CA ALA A 474 -14.37 9.91 -5.64
C ALA A 474 -12.99 10.43 -6.10
N LEU A 475 -12.90 11.72 -6.46
CA LEU A 475 -11.60 12.39 -6.63
C LEU A 475 -10.87 12.39 -5.28
N PRO A 476 -9.60 11.98 -5.18
CA PRO A 476 -8.87 12.01 -3.92
C PRO A 476 -8.74 13.43 -3.35
N ASP A 477 -9.13 13.61 -2.10
CA ASP A 477 -8.78 14.78 -1.33
C ASP A 477 -7.44 14.52 -0.61
N LEU A 478 -6.36 15.12 -1.10
CA LEU A 478 -5.02 14.89 -0.58
C LEU A 478 -4.87 15.37 0.87
N ARG A 479 -5.61 16.41 1.27
CA ARG A 479 -5.59 16.91 2.65
C ARG A 479 -6.20 15.87 3.59
N LEU A 480 -7.37 15.33 3.26
CA LEU A 480 -8.01 14.30 4.07
C LEU A 480 -7.19 13.00 4.12
N TYR A 481 -6.50 12.64 3.03
CA TYR A 481 -5.58 11.49 3.05
C TYR A 481 -4.37 11.74 3.97
N TYR A 482 -3.83 12.95 3.99
CA TYR A 482 -2.76 13.32 4.91
C TYR A 482 -3.24 13.25 6.37
N GLU A 483 -4.40 13.82 6.66
CA GLU A 483 -5.00 13.81 8.00
C GLU A 483 -5.32 12.36 8.45
N ALA A 484 -5.81 11.50 7.55
CA ALA A 484 -6.01 10.07 7.84
C ALA A 484 -4.70 9.33 8.13
N ALA A 485 -3.63 9.62 7.38
CA ALA A 485 -2.30 9.08 7.64
C ALA A 485 -1.74 9.57 8.98
N SER A 486 -1.99 10.82 9.35
CA SER A 486 -1.61 11.39 10.66
C SER A 486 -2.27 10.62 11.81
N PHE A 487 -3.54 10.26 11.69
CA PHE A 487 -4.21 9.40 12.69
C PHE A 487 -3.58 8.01 12.77
N CYS A 488 -3.17 7.43 11.65
CA CYS A 488 -2.48 6.14 11.65
C CYS A 488 -1.14 6.21 12.42
N TRP A 489 -0.42 7.32 12.34
CA TRP A 489 0.79 7.56 13.12
C TRP A 489 0.49 7.76 14.62
N MET A 490 -0.55 8.52 14.94
CA MET A 490 -0.97 8.76 16.32
C MET A 490 -1.55 7.51 17.00
N LYS A 491 -1.85 6.43 16.26
CA LYS A 491 -2.35 5.18 16.82
C LYS A 491 -1.45 4.66 17.95
N ASP A 492 -0.12 4.73 17.78
CA ASP A 492 0.84 4.31 18.81
C ASP A 492 0.70 5.14 20.10
N TRP A 493 0.39 6.44 19.99
CA TRP A 493 0.18 7.32 21.14
C TRP A 493 -1.09 6.96 21.94
N PHE A 494 -2.12 6.44 21.28
CA PHE A 494 -3.34 5.95 21.93
C PHE A 494 -3.15 4.57 22.55
N LEU A 495 -2.46 3.68 21.82
CA LEU A 495 -2.31 2.29 22.24
C LEU A 495 -1.15 2.06 23.21
N LEU A 496 -0.12 2.90 23.19
CA LEU A 496 1.11 2.75 23.98
C LEU A 496 1.83 1.41 23.74
N GLU A 497 1.67 0.82 22.56
CA GLU A 497 2.18 -0.53 22.26
C GLU A 497 3.60 -0.51 21.68
N ASN A 498 3.94 0.45 20.84
CA ASN A 498 5.24 0.55 20.18
C ASN A 498 6.22 1.40 21.01
N THR A 499 6.62 0.86 22.17
CA THR A 499 7.41 1.59 23.16
C THR A 499 8.73 2.10 22.61
N ASP A 500 9.40 1.36 21.72
CA ASP A 500 10.71 1.78 21.18
C ASP A 500 10.58 3.04 20.30
N VAL A 501 9.50 3.13 19.52
CA VAL A 501 9.20 4.34 18.74
C VAL A 501 8.77 5.47 19.68
N LEU A 502 7.90 5.18 20.65
CA LEU A 502 7.38 6.18 21.58
C LEU A 502 8.47 6.77 22.48
N ASP A 503 9.41 5.98 22.95
CA ASP A 503 10.53 6.42 23.77
C ASP A 503 11.47 7.34 22.96
N LEU A 504 11.80 6.95 21.74
CA LEU A 504 12.64 7.74 20.85
C LEU A 504 11.95 9.04 20.42
N GLU A 505 10.71 8.98 19.94
CA GLU A 505 9.94 10.16 19.53
C GLU A 505 9.68 11.09 20.72
N GLY A 506 9.48 10.54 21.90
CA GLY A 506 9.23 11.25 23.15
C GLY A 506 10.47 11.57 23.98
N PHE A 507 11.68 11.62 23.40
CA PHE A 507 12.95 11.77 24.13
C PHE A 507 13.02 12.97 25.07
N ASN A 508 12.30 14.03 24.77
CA ASN A 508 12.23 15.27 25.57
C ASN A 508 10.83 15.55 26.14
N ASN A 509 9.93 14.58 26.15
CA ASN A 509 8.61 14.74 26.75
C ASN A 509 8.70 14.67 28.27
N ALA A 510 8.14 15.66 28.96
CA ALA A 510 8.06 15.68 30.43
C ALA A 510 6.90 14.81 30.98
N PHE A 511 5.88 14.61 30.18
CA PHE A 511 4.65 13.87 30.54
C PHE A 511 4.43 12.72 29.56
N GLY A 512 3.50 11.84 29.90
CA GLY A 512 3.08 10.76 29.03
C GLY A 512 2.27 11.24 27.82
N TRP A 513 2.16 10.41 26.80
CA TRP A 513 1.45 10.72 25.54
C TRP A 513 -0.03 11.04 25.77
N HIS A 514 -0.68 10.34 26.71
CA HIS A 514 -2.09 10.58 27.03
C HIS A 514 -2.33 11.93 27.70
N ALA A 515 -1.34 12.48 28.41
CA ALA A 515 -1.41 13.86 28.92
C ALA A 515 -1.55 14.87 27.79
N TYR A 516 -0.78 14.68 26.73
CA TYR A 516 -0.85 15.56 25.56
C TYR A 516 -2.10 15.36 24.71
N LEU A 517 -2.58 14.14 24.57
CA LEU A 517 -3.80 13.85 23.79
C LEU A 517 -5.07 14.37 24.46
N TRP A 518 -5.14 14.35 25.78
CA TRP A 518 -6.42 14.61 26.49
C TRP A 518 -6.48 15.93 27.24
N TYR A 519 -5.48 16.27 28.05
CA TYR A 519 -5.69 17.31 29.08
C TYR A 519 -5.38 18.75 28.69
N ASP A 520 -4.42 19.11 27.85
CA ASP A 520 -4.07 20.53 27.72
C ASP A 520 -3.55 20.97 26.33
N LYS A 521 -4.29 21.90 25.69
CA LYS A 521 -3.90 22.53 24.42
C LYS A 521 -2.67 23.47 24.55
N VAL A 522 -2.53 24.17 25.67
CA VAL A 522 -1.54 25.25 25.82
C VAL A 522 -0.14 24.69 26.08
N LYS A 523 -0.03 23.63 26.87
CA LYS A 523 1.24 22.94 27.14
C LYS A 523 1.79 22.22 25.92
N PHE A 524 0.91 21.77 25.02
CA PHE A 524 1.23 21.18 23.74
C PHE A 524 2.11 22.06 22.87
N HIS A 525 1.72 23.29 22.64
CA HIS A 525 2.43 24.20 21.73
C HIS A 525 3.86 24.50 22.18
N LYS A 526 4.13 24.59 23.47
CA LYS A 526 5.48 24.86 23.99
C LYS A 526 6.43 23.69 23.80
N LEU A 527 5.96 22.44 24.01
CA LEU A 527 6.80 21.24 23.99
C LEU A 527 7.02 20.67 22.58
N PHE A 528 6.08 20.88 21.67
CA PHE A 528 6.13 20.29 20.33
C PHE A 528 6.46 21.29 19.21
N LYS A 529 6.55 22.59 19.52
CA LYS A 529 6.79 23.65 18.53
C LYS A 529 8.04 23.38 17.67
N ASN A 530 9.06 22.81 18.25
CA ASN A 530 10.36 22.62 17.60
C ASN A 530 10.52 21.22 16.96
N HIS A 531 9.63 20.28 17.24
CA HIS A 531 9.72 18.93 16.66
C HIS A 531 8.85 18.83 15.41
N ILE A 532 9.48 18.64 14.26
CA ILE A 532 8.83 18.75 12.94
C ILE A 532 7.66 17.76 12.77
N VAL A 533 7.80 16.49 13.20
CA VAL A 533 6.77 15.45 13.09
C VAL A 533 5.66 15.70 14.11
N ARG A 534 6.00 15.80 15.38
CA ARG A 534 5.00 15.98 16.47
C ARG A 534 4.14 17.22 16.25
N LYS A 535 4.74 18.33 15.81
CA LYS A 535 4.02 19.57 15.49
C LYS A 535 2.94 19.32 14.45
N SER A 536 3.27 18.65 13.35
CA SER A 536 2.32 18.39 12.26
C SER A 536 1.19 17.46 12.68
N LEU A 537 1.48 16.41 13.44
CA LEU A 537 0.47 15.50 13.98
C LEU A 537 -0.50 16.20 14.93
N PHE A 538 0.00 17.07 15.80
CA PHE A 538 -0.84 17.82 16.72
C PHE A 538 -1.73 18.88 16.06
N ILE A 539 -1.27 19.51 14.98
CA ILE A 539 -2.12 20.38 14.17
C ILE A 539 -3.36 19.62 13.68
N VAL A 540 -3.16 18.38 13.23
CA VAL A 540 -4.29 17.50 12.82
C VAL A 540 -5.15 17.11 14.02
N TRP A 541 -4.53 16.66 15.13
CA TRP A 541 -5.27 16.25 16.33
C TRP A 541 -6.15 17.35 16.89
N THR A 542 -5.61 18.53 17.06
CA THR A 542 -6.37 19.68 17.62
C THR A 542 -7.57 20.08 16.76
N LYS A 543 -7.50 19.89 15.44
CA LYS A 543 -8.63 20.15 14.54
C LYS A 543 -9.83 19.21 14.82
N TYR A 544 -9.57 17.96 15.20
CA TYR A 544 -10.60 16.93 15.36
C TYR A 544 -10.96 16.63 16.81
N LYS A 545 -10.13 17.02 17.77
CA LYS A 545 -10.35 16.78 19.19
C LYS A 545 -11.69 17.32 19.68
N ASP A 546 -12.07 18.51 19.21
CA ASP A 546 -13.31 19.19 19.62
C ASP A 546 -14.58 18.52 19.05
N LEU A 547 -14.44 17.62 18.06
CA LEU A 547 -15.53 16.78 17.54
C LEU A 547 -15.76 15.50 18.36
N LEU A 548 -14.85 15.20 19.29
CA LEU A 548 -15.01 14.08 20.22
C LEU A 548 -15.87 14.53 21.41
N GLU A 549 -16.68 13.62 21.96
CA GLU A 549 -17.44 13.90 23.14
C GLU A 549 -16.55 14.32 24.31
N ASN A 550 -16.97 15.31 25.09
CA ASN A 550 -16.21 15.84 26.24
C ASN A 550 -16.21 14.89 27.46
N LYS A 551 -16.41 13.59 27.26
CA LYS A 551 -16.36 12.57 28.31
C LYS A 551 -15.03 11.84 28.28
N THR A 552 -14.56 11.39 29.45
CA THR A 552 -13.29 10.66 29.59
C THR A 552 -13.30 9.40 28.73
N PRO A 553 -12.37 9.22 27.77
CA PRO A 553 -12.33 8.04 26.93
C PRO A 553 -11.77 6.85 27.68
N ARG A 554 -12.24 5.66 27.35
CA ARG A 554 -11.84 4.43 28.04
C ARG A 554 -10.45 3.91 27.64
N TRP A 555 -9.89 4.36 26.54
CA TRP A 555 -8.49 4.07 26.15
C TRP A 555 -7.48 4.87 26.98
N LEU A 556 -7.91 5.90 27.72
CA LEU A 556 -7.03 6.73 28.52
C LEU A 556 -6.44 5.94 29.69
N SER A 557 -5.14 6.02 29.88
CA SER A 557 -4.47 5.59 31.11
C SER A 557 -4.38 6.78 32.07
N PRO A 558 -4.94 6.69 33.29
CA PRO A 558 -4.91 7.78 34.24
C PRO A 558 -3.49 8.20 34.63
N MET A 559 -2.59 7.25 34.79
CA MET A 559 -1.19 7.52 35.16
C MET A 559 -0.44 8.14 34.01
N GLU A 560 -0.51 7.58 32.81
CA GLU A 560 0.11 8.14 31.59
C GLU A 560 -0.38 9.56 31.30
N ALA A 561 -1.64 9.84 31.64
CA ALA A 561 -2.24 11.15 31.44
C ALA A 561 -1.82 12.20 32.49
N LYS A 562 -1.52 11.84 33.71
CA LYS A 562 -1.31 12.80 34.83
C LYS A 562 0.04 12.70 35.55
N ALA A 563 0.78 11.60 35.36
CA ALA A 563 2.09 11.44 35.99
C ALA A 563 3.21 12.09 35.14
N THR A 564 4.21 12.63 35.82
CA THR A 564 5.45 13.03 35.15
C THR A 564 6.23 11.80 34.70
N LYS A 565 6.96 11.89 33.60
CA LYS A 565 7.73 10.79 33.01
C LYS A 565 8.77 10.20 34.00
N ILE A 566 9.27 11.01 34.94
CA ILE A 566 10.22 10.61 35.98
C ILE A 566 9.60 9.59 36.95
N LEU A 567 8.30 9.68 37.22
CA LEU A 567 7.58 8.74 38.06
C LEU A 567 7.16 7.46 37.31
N ASN A 568 7.40 7.41 36.00
CA ASN A 568 6.95 6.36 35.07
C ASN A 568 7.99 5.25 34.85
N MET A 569 8.99 5.09 35.69
CA MET A 569 10.01 4.07 35.52
C MET A 569 9.49 2.66 35.73
N GLY A 570 9.12 2.00 34.63
CA GLY A 570 8.94 0.56 34.50
C GLY A 570 7.55 0.00 34.76
N GLY A 571 6.73 -0.11 33.73
CA GLY A 571 5.54 -0.97 33.72
C GLY A 571 4.42 -0.45 32.85
N GLY A 572 3.72 -1.37 32.19
CA GLY A 572 2.58 -1.06 31.34
C GLY A 572 1.50 -0.28 32.10
N TRP A 573 1.01 0.78 31.48
CA TRP A 573 0.02 1.66 32.08
C TRP A 573 -1.38 1.10 31.86
N ALA A 574 -2.03 0.67 32.91
CA ALA A 574 -3.41 0.22 32.86
C ALA A 574 -4.33 1.34 32.35
N LYS A 575 -5.14 1.01 31.37
CA LYS A 575 -6.13 1.91 30.75
C LYS A 575 -7.48 1.78 31.47
N TYR A 576 -8.31 2.83 31.39
CA TYR A 576 -9.64 2.76 32.02
C TYR A 576 -10.47 1.57 31.56
N CYS A 577 -10.40 1.16 30.29
CA CYS A 577 -11.09 -0.04 29.80
C CYS A 577 -10.69 -1.35 30.50
N GLU A 578 -9.54 -1.36 31.21
CA GLU A 578 -8.99 -2.53 31.89
C GLU A 578 -9.23 -2.52 33.40
N ILE A 579 -9.45 -1.33 33.99
CA ILE A 579 -9.48 -1.12 35.44
C ILE A 579 -10.83 -0.64 36.02
N ILE A 580 -11.75 -0.18 35.15
CA ILE A 580 -13.10 0.21 35.61
C ILE A 580 -14.14 -0.82 35.19
N GLU A 581 -15.19 -0.95 36.02
CA GLU A 581 -16.34 -1.78 35.73
C GLU A 581 -17.63 -0.93 35.85
N ARG A 582 -18.67 -1.29 35.10
CA ARG A 582 -19.96 -0.63 35.17
C ARG A 582 -20.85 -1.39 36.17
N VAL A 583 -21.35 -0.67 37.16
CA VAL A 583 -22.27 -1.22 38.17
C VAL A 583 -23.55 -0.37 38.13
N GLY A 584 -24.60 -0.91 37.52
CA GLY A 584 -25.79 -0.15 37.18
C GLY A 584 -25.46 0.97 36.18
N ASP A 585 -25.86 2.20 36.51
CA ASP A 585 -25.56 3.39 35.67
C ASP A 585 -24.28 4.12 36.08
N THR A 586 -23.50 3.56 37.02
CA THR A 586 -22.26 4.21 37.48
C THR A 586 -21.03 3.39 37.16
N TRP A 587 -19.93 4.12 36.95
CA TRP A 587 -18.60 3.53 36.80
C TRP A 587 -17.91 3.42 38.15
N ARG A 588 -17.29 2.27 38.44
CA ARG A 588 -16.46 2.04 39.63
C ARG A 588 -15.07 1.57 39.22
N LEU A 589 -14.07 1.99 40.00
CA LEU A 589 -12.73 1.41 39.90
C LEU A 589 -12.75 0.02 40.52
N GLN A 590 -12.19 -0.99 39.85
CA GLN A 590 -12.05 -2.34 40.41
C GLN A 590 -11.20 -2.31 41.69
N SER A 591 -11.39 -3.26 42.60
CA SER A 591 -10.57 -3.35 43.81
C SER A 591 -9.13 -3.65 43.52
N PHE A 592 -8.21 -3.24 44.42
CA PHE A 592 -6.78 -3.51 44.30
C PHE A 592 -6.51 -5.01 44.11
N GLU A 593 -7.25 -5.89 44.79
CA GLU A 593 -7.08 -7.35 44.65
C GLU A 593 -7.35 -7.85 43.21
N LYS A 594 -8.39 -7.33 42.54
CA LYS A 594 -8.69 -7.66 41.14
C LYS A 594 -7.65 -7.09 40.16
N LEU A 595 -6.96 -6.05 40.57
CA LEU A 595 -5.98 -5.35 39.73
C LEU A 595 -4.52 -5.79 39.97
N LYS A 596 -4.30 -6.77 40.86
CA LYS A 596 -2.96 -7.38 41.03
C LYS A 596 -2.40 -7.85 39.68
N GLY A 597 -1.21 -7.39 39.34
CA GLY A 597 -0.58 -7.64 38.04
C GLY A 597 -0.81 -6.56 36.96
N LYS A 598 -1.84 -5.70 37.12
CA LYS A 598 -2.05 -4.50 36.28
C LYS A 598 -1.59 -3.22 36.95
N VAL A 599 -1.58 -3.21 38.26
CA VAL A 599 -1.17 -2.10 39.11
C VAL A 599 0.04 -2.56 39.94
N ARG A 600 1.09 -1.78 39.97
CA ARG A 600 2.39 -2.16 40.58
C ARG A 600 2.29 -2.45 42.08
N ASP A 601 1.66 -1.53 42.81
CA ASP A 601 1.55 -1.56 44.28
C ASP A 601 0.33 -0.77 44.75
N TRP A 602 0.06 -0.82 46.05
CA TRP A 602 -1.06 -0.12 46.66
C TRP A 602 -0.98 1.42 46.52
N PHE A 603 0.24 1.98 46.54
CA PHE A 603 0.43 3.42 46.38
C PHE A 603 0.07 3.87 44.97
N HIS A 604 0.48 3.09 43.96
CA HIS A 604 0.06 3.29 42.56
C HIS A 604 -1.47 3.20 42.40
N TYR A 605 -2.11 2.23 43.08
CA TYR A 605 -3.58 2.12 43.09
C TYR A 605 -4.23 3.36 43.70
N ALA A 606 -3.72 3.87 44.83
CA ALA A 606 -4.26 5.07 45.48
C ALA A 606 -4.18 6.30 44.58
N GLN A 607 -3.07 6.46 43.85
CA GLN A 607 -2.92 7.52 42.83
C GLN A 607 -3.95 7.39 41.71
N ILE A 608 -4.15 6.19 41.18
CA ILE A 608 -5.20 5.91 40.17
C ILE A 608 -6.58 6.26 40.73
N LEU A 609 -6.87 5.90 41.96
CA LEU A 609 -8.15 6.17 42.60
C LEU A 609 -8.45 7.67 42.73
N GLU A 610 -7.44 8.47 43.06
CA GLU A 610 -7.60 9.93 43.12
C GLU A 610 -7.86 10.57 41.76
N ILE A 611 -7.18 10.08 40.73
CA ILE A 611 -7.38 10.52 39.34
C ILE A 611 -8.78 10.10 38.86
N PHE A 612 -9.17 8.84 39.14
CA PHE A 612 -10.49 8.30 38.81
C PHE A 612 -11.65 9.13 39.43
N LYS A 613 -11.54 9.55 40.70
CA LYS A 613 -12.55 10.41 41.36
C LYS A 613 -12.77 11.72 40.57
N LYS A 614 -11.68 12.31 40.03
CA LYS A 614 -11.76 13.56 39.25
C LYS A 614 -12.35 13.30 37.86
N ASP A 615 -11.89 12.24 37.17
CA ASP A 615 -12.36 11.90 35.84
C ASP A 615 -13.82 11.38 35.83
N LYS A 616 -14.26 10.73 36.95
CA LYS A 616 -15.66 10.32 37.15
C LYS A 616 -16.61 11.52 37.19
N LYS A 617 -16.18 12.68 37.69
CA LYS A 617 -17.00 13.91 37.70
C LYS A 617 -17.24 14.43 36.27
N ILE A 618 -16.30 14.23 35.36
CA ILE A 618 -16.43 14.57 33.93
C ILE A 618 -17.37 13.53 33.26
N GLY A 619 -17.42 12.30 33.79
CA GLY A 619 -18.13 11.16 33.22
C GLY A 619 -17.29 10.38 32.22
N PHE A 620 -17.55 9.09 32.05
CA PHE A 620 -16.90 8.20 31.11
C PHE A 620 -17.74 7.96 29.86
N GLN A 621 -17.09 7.76 28.74
CA GLN A 621 -17.74 7.31 27.50
C GLN A 621 -18.33 5.91 27.73
N VAL A 622 -19.60 5.71 27.35
CA VAL A 622 -20.27 4.41 27.44
C VAL A 622 -19.89 3.56 26.24
N GLU A 623 -19.92 4.12 25.05
CA GLU A 623 -19.58 3.47 23.80
C GLU A 623 -18.29 4.04 23.22
N LYS A 624 -17.61 3.24 22.40
CA LYS A 624 -16.46 3.71 21.65
C LYS A 624 -16.90 4.75 20.62
N SER A 625 -16.19 5.85 20.52
CA SER A 625 -16.40 6.83 19.47
C SER A 625 -16.17 6.22 18.08
N LYS A 626 -16.76 6.82 17.03
CA LYS A 626 -16.50 6.37 15.64
C LYS A 626 -15.01 6.39 15.29
N LEU A 627 -14.26 7.34 15.83
CA LEU A 627 -12.81 7.42 15.63
C LEU A 627 -12.12 6.21 16.28
N GLU A 628 -12.47 5.85 17.49
CA GLU A 628 -11.90 4.69 18.18
C GLU A 628 -12.20 3.38 17.45
N LEU A 629 -13.42 3.20 16.95
CA LEU A 629 -13.83 2.01 16.17
C LEU A 629 -13.05 1.86 14.87
N GLU A 630 -12.72 2.97 14.22
CA GLU A 630 -12.01 2.92 12.94
C GLU A 630 -10.48 2.90 13.10
N LEU A 631 -9.94 3.49 14.15
CA LEU A 631 -8.51 3.63 14.36
C LEU A 631 -7.93 2.51 15.23
N LEU A 632 -8.54 2.21 16.37
CA LEU A 632 -7.94 1.38 17.43
C LEU A 632 -8.27 -0.10 17.31
N GLU A 633 -9.36 -0.47 16.63
CA GLU A 633 -9.69 -1.88 16.43
C GLU A 633 -8.72 -2.58 15.49
N PRO A 634 -8.38 -3.87 15.76
CA PRO A 634 -7.47 -4.67 14.96
C PRO A 634 -8.09 -5.07 13.60
N LYS A 635 -8.30 -4.11 12.71
CA LYS A 635 -8.86 -4.31 11.37
C LYS A 635 -7.83 -3.93 10.29
N THR A 636 -7.99 -4.49 9.11
CA THR A 636 -7.18 -4.13 7.94
C THR A 636 -7.61 -2.77 7.36
N LYS A 637 -6.76 -2.17 6.51
CA LYS A 637 -7.04 -0.94 5.76
C LYS A 637 -7.41 0.28 6.62
N VAL A 638 -6.76 0.45 7.77
CA VAL A 638 -7.05 1.54 8.74
C VAL A 638 -7.05 2.91 8.06
N LEU A 639 -6.06 3.22 7.22
CA LEU A 639 -5.97 4.49 6.52
C LEU A 639 -7.20 4.77 5.63
N SER A 640 -7.67 3.78 4.88
CA SER A 640 -8.87 3.95 4.04
C SER A 640 -10.14 4.17 4.87
N ARG A 641 -10.26 3.49 6.00
CA ARG A 641 -11.39 3.66 6.93
C ARG A 641 -11.36 5.05 7.57
N MET A 642 -10.20 5.49 8.02
CA MET A 642 -10.00 6.84 8.55
C MET A 642 -10.33 7.91 7.50
N TYR A 643 -9.85 7.76 6.26
CA TYR A 643 -10.20 8.67 5.17
C TYR A 643 -11.72 8.76 4.96
N ASN A 644 -12.41 7.63 4.92
CA ASN A 644 -13.87 7.60 4.74
C ASN A 644 -14.61 8.24 5.93
N LEU A 645 -14.13 8.05 7.17
CA LEU A 645 -14.67 8.70 8.35
C LEU A 645 -14.51 10.22 8.26
N LEU A 646 -13.30 10.70 7.94
CA LEU A 646 -13.01 12.13 7.80
C LEU A 646 -13.79 12.74 6.63
N LEU A 647 -13.97 12.00 5.55
CA LEU A 647 -14.80 12.43 4.42
C LEU A 647 -16.26 12.61 4.85
N LYS A 648 -16.83 11.66 5.61
CA LYS A 648 -18.18 11.77 6.16
C LYS A 648 -18.34 12.99 7.08
N TRP A 649 -17.35 13.27 7.94
CA TRP A 649 -17.39 14.44 8.83
C TRP A 649 -17.30 15.78 8.08
N ASN A 650 -16.59 15.81 6.96
CA ASN A 650 -16.45 17.01 6.13
C ASN A 650 -17.61 17.19 5.11
N THR A 651 -18.40 16.14 4.85
CA THR A 651 -19.59 16.17 4.00
C THR A 651 -20.82 15.99 4.86
N GLN A 652 -21.25 17.07 5.52
CA GLN A 652 -22.39 17.04 6.47
C GLN A 652 -23.73 16.73 5.84
N ASP A 653 -23.95 17.08 4.55
CA ASP A 653 -25.19 16.84 3.82
C ASP A 653 -24.97 16.00 2.57
N GLU A 654 -26.07 15.42 2.08
CA GLU A 654 -26.08 14.73 0.80
C GLU A 654 -25.76 15.72 -0.33
N THR A 655 -24.53 15.61 -0.83
CA THR A 655 -24.01 16.54 -1.85
C THR A 655 -24.83 16.53 -3.13
N VAL A 656 -25.57 15.46 -3.41
CA VAL A 656 -26.44 15.26 -4.57
C VAL A 656 -27.85 15.80 -4.40
N LYS A 657 -28.28 16.13 -3.18
CA LYS A 657 -29.66 16.58 -2.85
C LYS A 657 -30.16 17.70 -3.76
N SER A 658 -29.32 18.71 -4.01
CA SER A 658 -29.70 19.83 -4.89
C SER A 658 -29.96 19.42 -6.34
N ALA A 659 -29.26 18.40 -6.85
CA ALA A 659 -29.50 17.87 -8.18
C ALA A 659 -30.80 17.06 -8.23
N MET A 660 -31.07 16.25 -7.21
CA MET A 660 -32.31 15.47 -7.10
C MET A 660 -33.54 16.36 -7.05
N ILE A 661 -33.52 17.37 -6.18
CA ILE A 661 -34.64 18.35 -6.07
C ILE A 661 -34.89 19.03 -7.40
N LYS A 662 -33.86 19.47 -8.11
CA LYS A 662 -34.00 20.14 -9.38
C LYS A 662 -34.60 19.24 -10.48
N TRP A 663 -34.23 17.95 -10.46
CA TRP A 663 -34.84 16.97 -11.35
C TRP A 663 -36.33 16.72 -11.01
N ALA A 664 -36.69 16.59 -9.72
CA ALA A 664 -38.07 16.43 -9.28
C ALA A 664 -38.93 17.62 -9.69
N GLN A 665 -38.42 18.85 -9.54
CA GLN A 665 -39.13 20.06 -10.00
C GLN A 665 -39.41 20.07 -11.52
N ASP A 666 -38.42 19.64 -12.32
CA ASP A 666 -38.56 19.66 -13.77
C ASP A 666 -39.46 18.53 -14.30
N ILE A 667 -39.44 17.37 -13.64
CA ILE A 667 -40.24 16.19 -14.04
C ILE A 667 -41.67 16.29 -13.50
N GLY A 668 -41.87 17.02 -12.40
CA GLY A 668 -43.17 17.21 -11.77
C GLY A 668 -43.52 16.18 -10.69
N TYR A 669 -42.61 15.24 -10.37
CA TYR A 669 -42.75 14.26 -9.28
C TYR A 669 -41.40 13.82 -8.72
N ASN A 670 -41.45 13.23 -7.53
CA ASN A 670 -40.24 12.74 -6.86
C ASN A 670 -39.82 11.37 -7.40
N ILE A 671 -38.54 11.23 -7.74
CA ILE A 671 -37.88 9.94 -7.99
C ILE A 671 -37.48 9.35 -6.66
N MET A 672 -37.77 8.07 -6.45
CA MET A 672 -37.43 7.36 -5.20
C MET A 672 -35.95 7.35 -4.97
N PHE A 673 -35.52 7.42 -3.68
CA PHE A 673 -34.10 7.47 -3.31
C PHE A 673 -33.34 6.22 -3.77
N GLU A 674 -33.97 5.06 -3.68
CA GLU A 674 -33.42 3.77 -4.12
C GLU A 674 -33.15 3.73 -5.62
N ASP A 675 -33.89 4.46 -6.41
CA ASP A 675 -33.67 4.61 -7.87
C ASP A 675 -32.42 5.46 -8.13
N TRP A 676 -32.24 6.54 -7.37
CA TRP A 676 -31.01 7.33 -7.40
C TRP A 676 -29.82 6.50 -6.96
N GLU A 677 -29.92 5.76 -5.85
CA GLU A 677 -28.86 4.90 -5.36
C GLU A 677 -28.49 3.83 -6.37
N ARG A 678 -29.47 3.20 -7.02
CA ARG A 678 -29.21 2.25 -8.12
C ARG A 678 -28.51 2.91 -9.30
N LEU A 679 -28.82 4.15 -9.62
CA LEU A 679 -28.18 4.86 -10.73
C LEU A 679 -26.67 4.96 -10.53
N TRP A 680 -26.19 5.40 -9.38
CA TRP A 680 -24.74 5.59 -9.16
C TRP A 680 -24.00 4.35 -8.64
N THR A 681 -24.68 3.33 -8.15
CA THR A 681 -24.04 2.07 -7.70
C THR A 681 -23.99 1.01 -8.79
N THR A 682 -25.13 0.70 -9.38
CA THR A 682 -25.30 -0.41 -10.36
C THR A 682 -25.54 0.08 -11.77
N GLY A 683 -26.27 1.19 -11.98
CA GLY A 683 -26.58 1.75 -13.28
C GLY A 683 -25.34 2.14 -14.10
N MET A 684 -24.21 2.40 -13.44
CA MET A 684 -22.94 2.68 -14.10
C MET A 684 -22.15 1.44 -14.52
N LYS A 685 -22.63 0.23 -14.23
CA LYS A 685 -21.92 -1.02 -14.54
C LYS A 685 -22.20 -1.57 -15.94
N PHE A 686 -23.17 -0.99 -16.68
CA PHE A 686 -23.56 -1.45 -18.01
C PHE A 686 -22.43 -1.41 -19.05
N THR A 687 -21.41 -0.60 -18.84
CA THR A 687 -20.28 -0.48 -19.75
C THR A 687 -18.95 -0.33 -19.01
N ALA A 688 -17.87 -0.71 -19.65
CA ALA A 688 -16.52 -0.40 -19.19
C ALA A 688 -16.08 1.02 -19.57
N CYS A 689 -16.62 1.55 -20.66
CA CYS A 689 -16.23 2.84 -21.23
C CYS A 689 -16.56 4.01 -20.28
N SER A 690 -15.51 4.72 -19.84
CA SER A 690 -15.65 5.87 -18.93
C SER A 690 -16.40 7.05 -19.56
N ALA A 691 -16.32 7.22 -20.88
CA ALA A 691 -17.03 8.30 -21.59
C ALA A 691 -18.54 8.12 -21.56
N LEU A 692 -19.03 6.88 -21.69
CA LEU A 692 -20.46 6.57 -21.61
C LEU A 692 -21.00 6.79 -20.19
N LYS A 693 -20.26 6.32 -19.19
CA LYS A 693 -20.57 6.59 -17.76
C LYS A 693 -20.61 8.09 -17.46
N GLU A 694 -19.65 8.84 -18.01
CA GLU A 694 -19.58 10.29 -17.86
C GLU A 694 -20.81 11.00 -18.42
N ASN A 695 -21.42 10.50 -19.51
CA ASN A 695 -22.63 11.09 -20.06
C ASN A 695 -23.79 11.07 -19.04
N ILE A 696 -24.01 9.94 -18.34
CA ILE A 696 -25.03 9.84 -17.29
C ILE A 696 -24.75 10.84 -16.16
N MET A 697 -23.49 10.94 -15.71
CA MET A 697 -23.08 11.90 -14.68
C MET A 697 -23.28 13.35 -15.14
N LYS A 698 -23.00 13.65 -16.41
CA LYS A 698 -23.23 14.97 -17.01
C LYS A 698 -24.70 15.33 -17.03
N MET A 699 -25.58 14.36 -17.30
CA MET A 699 -27.02 14.55 -17.25
C MET A 699 -27.49 14.81 -15.82
N MET A 700 -27.11 13.94 -14.88
CA MET A 700 -27.48 14.04 -13.48
C MET A 700 -27.11 15.42 -12.88
N TYR A 701 -25.90 15.91 -13.13
CA TYR A 701 -25.40 17.20 -12.62
C TYR A 701 -25.66 18.38 -13.55
N ARG A 702 -26.49 18.22 -14.57
CA ARG A 702 -26.88 19.31 -15.49
C ARG A 702 -25.67 20.06 -16.06
N TRP A 703 -24.71 19.28 -16.55
CA TRP A 703 -23.43 19.78 -17.04
C TRP A 703 -23.53 20.80 -18.16
N TYR A 704 -24.51 20.64 -19.04
CA TYR A 704 -24.62 21.39 -20.27
C TYR A 704 -25.10 22.82 -20.02
N MET A 705 -24.43 23.79 -20.65
CA MET A 705 -24.82 25.19 -20.56
C MET A 705 -26.05 25.45 -21.43
N THR A 706 -27.05 26.06 -20.86
CA THR A 706 -28.33 26.37 -21.54
C THR A 706 -28.44 27.87 -21.85
N PRO A 707 -29.29 28.32 -22.81
CA PRO A 707 -29.53 29.73 -23.07
C PRO A 707 -29.87 30.51 -21.80
N VAL A 708 -30.85 30.06 -21.03
CA VAL A 708 -31.23 30.69 -19.75
C VAL A 708 -30.03 30.83 -18.80
N LYS A 709 -29.18 29.79 -18.68
CA LYS A 709 -28.02 29.85 -17.83
C LYS A 709 -26.95 30.81 -18.37
N LEU A 710 -26.75 30.83 -19.67
CA LEU A 710 -25.84 31.78 -20.34
C LEU A 710 -26.31 33.22 -20.23
N ALA A 711 -27.61 33.47 -20.48
CA ALA A 711 -28.20 34.78 -20.31
C ALA A 711 -27.99 35.30 -18.88
N LYS A 712 -28.22 34.47 -17.88
CA LYS A 712 -27.97 34.84 -16.46
C LYS A 712 -26.50 35.14 -16.15
N ILE A 713 -25.54 34.38 -16.74
CA ILE A 713 -24.12 34.55 -16.47
C ILE A 713 -23.51 35.75 -17.17
N TYR A 714 -23.96 36.01 -18.40
CA TYR A 714 -23.39 37.04 -19.27
C TYR A 714 -24.33 38.25 -19.49
N HIS A 715 -25.45 38.32 -18.72
CA HIS A 715 -26.45 39.38 -18.80
C HIS A 715 -26.99 39.59 -20.22
N LEU A 716 -27.22 38.45 -20.96
CA LEU A 716 -27.75 38.51 -22.31
C LEU A 716 -29.27 38.65 -22.28
N SER A 717 -29.84 39.37 -23.27
CA SER A 717 -31.29 39.56 -23.44
C SER A 717 -31.97 38.30 -23.98
N ASP A 718 -31.26 37.50 -24.80
CA ASP A 718 -31.84 36.29 -25.41
C ASP A 718 -31.59 35.06 -24.54
N ASN A 719 -32.67 34.45 -24.07
CA ASN A 719 -32.66 33.19 -23.33
C ASN A 719 -33.42 32.06 -24.04
N LYS A 720 -33.81 32.26 -25.32
CA LYS A 720 -34.64 31.33 -26.09
C LYS A 720 -33.90 30.05 -26.48
N CYS A 721 -34.68 28.99 -26.65
CA CYS A 721 -34.20 27.68 -27.07
C CYS A 721 -33.49 27.72 -28.41
N TRP A 722 -32.31 27.15 -28.55
CA TRP A 722 -31.60 27.10 -29.85
C TRP A 722 -32.30 26.28 -30.92
N LYS A 723 -33.15 25.31 -30.51
CA LYS A 723 -33.84 24.36 -31.37
C LYS A 723 -35.15 24.94 -31.95
N CYS A 724 -36.09 25.32 -31.09
CA CYS A 724 -37.40 25.83 -31.54
C CYS A 724 -37.44 27.34 -31.68
N LYS A 725 -36.56 28.11 -31.05
CA LYS A 725 -36.52 29.59 -31.03
C LYS A 725 -37.72 30.29 -30.35
N GLU A 726 -38.67 29.53 -29.82
CA GLU A 726 -39.91 30.03 -29.25
C GLU A 726 -39.88 30.14 -27.73
N ALA A 727 -39.67 29.01 -27.06
CA ALA A 727 -39.69 28.90 -25.61
C ALA A 727 -38.36 29.22 -24.98
N GLU A 728 -38.34 29.45 -23.66
CA GLU A 728 -37.12 29.61 -22.91
C GLU A 728 -36.27 28.35 -22.96
N GLY A 729 -34.97 28.51 -23.24
CA GLY A 729 -34.00 27.42 -23.32
C GLY A 729 -33.56 26.93 -21.96
N THR A 730 -34.49 26.36 -21.17
CA THR A 730 -34.18 25.69 -19.91
C THR A 730 -33.48 24.34 -20.14
N PHE A 731 -32.89 23.75 -19.10
CA PHE A 731 -32.24 22.45 -19.24
C PHE A 731 -33.22 21.35 -19.66
N PHE A 732 -34.39 21.28 -18.98
CA PHE A 732 -35.38 20.27 -19.26
C PHE A 732 -36.05 20.47 -20.62
N HIS A 733 -36.28 21.73 -21.02
CA HIS A 733 -36.80 22.06 -22.33
C HIS A 733 -35.87 21.55 -23.46
N LEU A 734 -34.59 21.88 -23.41
CA LEU A 734 -33.59 21.46 -24.41
C LEU A 734 -33.36 19.96 -24.50
N TRP A 735 -33.66 19.23 -23.44
CA TRP A 735 -33.43 17.79 -23.40
C TRP A 735 -34.73 16.98 -23.60
N TRP A 736 -35.91 17.54 -23.34
CA TRP A 736 -37.14 16.74 -23.29
C TRP A 736 -38.37 17.43 -23.88
N THR A 737 -38.76 18.65 -23.42
CA THR A 737 -40.05 19.26 -23.77
C THR A 737 -40.02 20.09 -25.03
N CYS A 738 -38.86 20.41 -25.61
CA CYS A 738 -38.76 21.09 -26.89
C CYS A 738 -39.49 20.28 -27.99
N PRO A 739 -40.40 20.85 -28.79
CA PRO A 739 -41.17 20.12 -29.82
C PRO A 739 -40.26 19.33 -30.78
N ARG A 740 -39.16 19.95 -31.22
CA ARG A 740 -38.18 19.29 -32.09
C ARG A 740 -37.49 18.12 -31.40
N VAL A 741 -37.01 18.31 -30.17
CA VAL A 741 -36.32 17.26 -29.40
C VAL A 741 -37.29 16.14 -29.00
N LYS A 742 -38.57 16.48 -28.73
CA LYS A 742 -39.62 15.51 -28.47
C LYS A 742 -39.85 14.60 -29.67
N ALA A 743 -39.83 15.14 -30.90
CA ALA A 743 -39.92 14.35 -32.14
C ALA A 743 -38.74 13.37 -32.28
N PHE A 744 -37.52 13.80 -31.97
CA PHE A 744 -36.35 12.91 -31.97
C PHE A 744 -36.48 11.77 -30.94
N TRP A 745 -36.96 12.09 -29.74
CA TRP A 745 -37.18 11.05 -28.73
C TRP A 745 -38.34 10.11 -29.11
N GLU A 746 -39.32 10.57 -29.86
CA GLU A 746 -40.38 9.72 -30.37
C GLU A 746 -39.86 8.72 -31.40
N MET A 747 -39.00 9.19 -32.30
CA MET A 747 -38.31 8.34 -33.27
C MET A 747 -37.50 7.24 -32.58
N ILE A 748 -36.65 7.59 -31.61
CA ILE A 748 -35.88 6.63 -30.84
C ILE A 748 -36.77 5.64 -30.06
N TYR A 749 -37.87 6.13 -29.47
CA TYR A 749 -38.82 5.28 -28.74
C TYR A 749 -39.50 4.25 -29.68
N ASN A 750 -39.87 4.67 -30.87
CA ASN A 750 -40.49 3.79 -31.87
C ASN A 750 -39.50 2.73 -32.38
N GLU A 751 -38.22 3.10 -32.58
CA GLU A 751 -37.18 2.12 -32.93
C GLU A 751 -36.96 1.11 -31.83
N LEU A 752 -36.86 1.56 -30.58
CA LEU A 752 -36.69 0.66 -29.43
C LEU A 752 -37.87 -0.31 -29.27
N LYS A 753 -39.12 0.12 -29.56
CA LYS A 753 -40.28 -0.80 -29.60
C LYS A 753 -40.15 -1.88 -30.68
N LYS A 754 -39.60 -1.54 -31.84
CA LYS A 754 -39.36 -2.53 -32.92
C LYS A 754 -38.30 -3.54 -32.52
N VAL A 755 -37.17 -3.07 -31.90
CA VAL A 755 -36.09 -3.91 -31.43
C VAL A 755 -36.55 -4.85 -30.30
N PHE A 756 -37.26 -4.30 -29.32
CA PHE A 756 -37.69 -5.08 -28.13
C PHE A 756 -38.93 -5.95 -28.39
N LYS A 757 -39.77 -5.62 -29.37
CA LYS A 757 -41.05 -6.27 -29.67
C LYS A 757 -42.10 -6.20 -28.54
N TYR A 758 -41.98 -5.19 -27.65
CA TYR A 758 -42.94 -4.89 -26.59
C TYR A 758 -43.01 -3.38 -26.34
N THR A 759 -44.02 -2.93 -25.61
CA THR A 759 -44.25 -1.52 -25.28
C THR A 759 -43.79 -1.24 -23.84
N PHE A 760 -43.20 -0.08 -23.61
CA PHE A 760 -42.80 0.42 -22.31
C PHE A 760 -43.08 1.93 -22.20
N HIS A 761 -43.04 2.47 -20.98
CA HIS A 761 -43.37 3.89 -20.80
C HIS A 761 -42.20 4.79 -21.23
N LYS A 762 -42.49 5.78 -22.06
CA LYS A 762 -41.54 6.85 -22.39
C LYS A 762 -41.47 7.87 -21.24
N LYS A 763 -40.62 7.63 -20.27
CA LYS A 763 -40.42 8.50 -19.10
C LYS A 763 -39.10 9.26 -19.17
N PRO A 764 -39.06 10.56 -18.77
CA PRO A 764 -37.84 11.36 -18.84
C PRO A 764 -36.71 10.81 -18.01
N GLU A 765 -36.98 10.27 -16.82
CA GLU A 765 -35.93 9.68 -15.95
C GLU A 765 -35.28 8.44 -16.59
N ALA A 766 -36.03 7.65 -17.37
CA ALA A 766 -35.48 6.51 -18.08
C ALA A 766 -34.57 6.93 -19.25
N PHE A 767 -35.01 7.88 -20.06
CA PHE A 767 -34.28 8.32 -21.23
C PHE A 767 -33.12 9.27 -20.93
N LEU A 768 -33.26 10.14 -19.91
CA LEU A 768 -32.30 11.17 -19.60
C LEU A 768 -31.29 10.75 -18.50
N LEU A 769 -31.75 9.99 -17.51
CA LEU A 769 -30.95 9.58 -16.39
C LEU A 769 -30.53 8.09 -16.44
N GLY A 770 -31.24 7.26 -17.20
CA GLY A 770 -31.03 5.81 -17.22
C GLY A 770 -31.67 5.10 -16.02
N ILE A 771 -32.66 5.72 -15.36
CA ILE A 771 -33.45 5.12 -14.30
C ILE A 771 -34.58 4.29 -14.96
N VAL A 772 -34.28 3.01 -15.18
CA VAL A 772 -35.12 2.11 -15.95
C VAL A 772 -36.14 1.41 -15.04
N GLY A 773 -37.45 1.62 -15.30
CA GLY A 773 -38.52 1.00 -14.54
C GLY A 773 -38.64 -0.53 -14.76
N GLN A 774 -39.56 -1.15 -14.01
CA GLN A 774 -39.71 -2.63 -14.01
C GLN A 774 -40.26 -3.18 -15.36
N ARG A 775 -40.91 -2.37 -16.17
CA ARG A 775 -41.47 -2.80 -17.48
C ARG A 775 -40.40 -3.14 -18.54
N VAL A 776 -39.16 -2.70 -18.35
CA VAL A 776 -38.06 -3.16 -19.18
C VAL A 776 -37.38 -4.33 -18.45
N PRO A 777 -37.43 -5.55 -19.02
CA PRO A 777 -36.83 -6.74 -18.45
C PRO A 777 -35.31 -6.56 -18.13
N LYS A 778 -34.80 -7.25 -17.11
CA LYS A 778 -33.40 -7.11 -16.71
C LYS A 778 -32.43 -7.34 -17.86
N LYS A 779 -32.68 -8.35 -18.71
CA LYS A 779 -31.86 -8.71 -19.87
C LYS A 779 -31.79 -7.61 -20.94
N ASP A 780 -32.79 -6.74 -21.04
CA ASP A 780 -32.83 -5.69 -22.04
C ASP A 780 -32.33 -4.33 -21.54
N ARG A 781 -32.02 -4.21 -20.22
CA ARG A 781 -31.62 -2.94 -19.61
C ARG A 781 -30.27 -2.45 -20.09
N THR A 782 -29.31 -3.36 -20.29
CA THR A 782 -27.97 -3.00 -20.77
C THR A 782 -28.05 -2.35 -22.14
N PHE A 783 -28.76 -2.97 -23.10
CA PHE A 783 -28.97 -2.39 -24.43
C PHE A 783 -29.74 -1.07 -24.36
N PHE A 784 -30.82 -0.99 -23.57
CA PHE A 784 -31.59 0.24 -23.37
C PHE A 784 -30.71 1.41 -22.90
N LEU A 785 -29.76 1.15 -21.98
CA LEU A 785 -28.80 2.16 -21.48
C LEU A 785 -27.83 2.59 -22.58
N TYR A 786 -27.33 1.66 -23.41
CA TYR A 786 -26.51 2.02 -24.56
C TYR A 786 -27.30 2.88 -25.56
N ALA A 787 -28.49 2.46 -25.91
CA ALA A 787 -29.33 3.12 -26.88
C ALA A 787 -29.71 4.55 -26.47
N THR A 788 -30.14 4.74 -25.22
CA THR A 788 -30.48 6.08 -24.71
C THR A 788 -29.22 6.94 -24.49
N THR A 789 -28.10 6.33 -24.18
CA THR A 789 -26.81 7.06 -24.04
C THR A 789 -26.31 7.54 -25.41
N ALA A 790 -26.41 6.73 -26.45
CA ALA A 790 -26.12 7.12 -27.84
C ALA A 790 -26.95 8.34 -28.23
N ALA A 791 -28.27 8.29 -28.02
CA ALA A 791 -29.15 9.40 -28.32
C ALA A 791 -28.76 10.69 -27.55
N ARG A 792 -28.47 10.61 -26.28
CA ARG A 792 -28.00 11.76 -25.47
C ARG A 792 -26.68 12.34 -25.98
N ILE A 793 -25.73 11.48 -26.35
CA ILE A 793 -24.45 11.93 -26.88
C ILE A 793 -24.62 12.64 -28.21
N LEU A 794 -25.48 12.13 -29.08
CA LEU A 794 -25.80 12.77 -30.34
C LEU A 794 -26.51 14.12 -30.14
N ILE A 795 -27.52 14.21 -29.27
CA ILE A 795 -28.14 15.53 -28.94
C ILE A 795 -27.07 16.50 -28.42
N ALA A 796 -26.13 16.04 -27.61
CA ALA A 796 -25.03 16.86 -27.08
C ALA A 796 -24.03 17.29 -28.17
N LYS A 797 -23.82 16.48 -29.21
CA LYS A 797 -22.96 16.81 -30.37
C LYS A 797 -23.59 18.02 -31.14
N TYR A 798 -24.90 18.01 -31.30
CA TYR A 798 -25.64 19.07 -31.92
C TYR A 798 -26.13 20.17 -30.94
N TRP A 799 -25.55 20.29 -29.74
CA TRP A 799 -26.08 21.08 -28.63
C TRP A 799 -26.55 22.49 -28.98
N LYS A 800 -25.74 23.26 -29.71
CA LYS A 800 -26.07 24.66 -30.11
C LYS A 800 -26.68 24.76 -31.50
N ALA A 801 -26.65 23.72 -32.32
CA ALA A 801 -27.21 23.73 -33.65
C ALA A 801 -28.74 23.69 -33.61
N GLN A 802 -29.39 24.20 -34.61
CA GLN A 802 -30.84 24.10 -34.77
C GLN A 802 -31.24 22.69 -35.21
N GLU A 803 -30.38 22.04 -35.96
CA GLU A 803 -30.56 20.68 -36.47
C GLU A 803 -30.52 19.64 -35.33
N LEU A 804 -31.11 18.49 -35.62
CA LEU A 804 -31.12 17.31 -34.74
C LEU A 804 -30.43 16.13 -35.40
N PRO A 805 -29.95 15.14 -34.63
CA PRO A 805 -29.39 13.93 -35.19
C PRO A 805 -30.39 13.11 -35.98
N THR A 806 -29.92 12.34 -36.97
CA THR A 806 -30.73 11.42 -37.75
C THR A 806 -30.80 10.04 -37.09
N LEU A 807 -31.70 9.19 -37.56
CA LEU A 807 -31.80 7.80 -37.11
C LEU A 807 -30.57 6.97 -37.55
N GLU A 808 -30.03 7.25 -38.73
CA GLU A 808 -28.84 6.60 -39.24
C GLU A 808 -27.60 6.88 -38.38
N GLU A 809 -27.40 8.14 -37.95
CA GLU A 809 -26.36 8.49 -37.02
C GLU A 809 -26.49 7.74 -35.68
N TRP A 810 -27.75 7.53 -35.23
CA TRP A 810 -27.98 6.77 -33.99
C TRP A 810 -27.66 5.28 -34.14
N HIS A 811 -28.04 4.65 -35.29
CA HIS A 811 -27.67 3.27 -35.59
C HIS A 811 -26.16 3.09 -35.69
N THR A 812 -25.47 3.96 -36.43
CA THR A 812 -24.03 3.95 -36.56
C THR A 812 -23.33 4.04 -35.19
N GLN A 813 -23.81 4.95 -34.35
CA GLN A 813 -23.23 5.11 -32.98
C GLN A 813 -23.49 3.89 -32.11
N LEU A 814 -24.57 3.16 -32.28
CA LEU A 814 -24.85 1.92 -31.58
C LEU A 814 -23.94 0.77 -32.06
N MET A 815 -23.67 0.70 -33.36
CA MET A 815 -22.76 -0.29 -33.94
C MET A 815 -21.33 -0.09 -33.36
N ASP A 816 -20.83 1.15 -33.31
CA ASP A 816 -19.54 1.48 -32.66
C ASP A 816 -19.52 1.02 -31.21
N TYR A 817 -20.64 1.18 -30.49
CA TYR A 817 -20.69 0.76 -29.06
C TYR A 817 -20.78 -0.76 -28.90
N MET A 818 -21.40 -1.45 -29.83
CA MET A 818 -21.45 -2.91 -29.87
C MET A 818 -20.03 -3.48 -30.07
N GLU A 819 -19.31 -3.01 -31.08
CA GLU A 819 -17.93 -3.41 -31.33
C GLU A 819 -17.03 -3.14 -30.13
N LEU A 820 -17.16 -1.97 -29.51
CA LEU A 820 -16.43 -1.60 -28.29
C LEU A 820 -16.78 -2.52 -27.12
N ALA A 821 -18.03 -2.95 -26.97
CA ALA A 821 -18.46 -3.85 -25.92
C ALA A 821 -17.90 -5.26 -26.13
N GLU A 822 -17.93 -5.77 -27.37
CA GLU A 822 -17.37 -7.06 -27.76
C GLU A 822 -15.83 -7.10 -27.53
N MET A 823 -15.11 -6.09 -28.00
CA MET A 823 -13.69 -5.96 -27.78
C MET A 823 -13.35 -5.90 -26.26
N THR A 824 -14.14 -5.18 -25.48
CA THR A 824 -13.97 -5.09 -24.03
C THR A 824 -14.26 -6.42 -23.36
N GLY A 825 -15.27 -7.16 -23.82
CA GLY A 825 -15.61 -8.51 -23.36
C GLY A 825 -14.43 -9.47 -23.54
N ARG A 826 -13.84 -9.49 -24.72
CA ARG A 826 -12.63 -10.30 -25.03
C ARG A 826 -11.44 -9.93 -24.14
N ILE A 827 -11.12 -8.64 -23.98
CA ILE A 827 -10.01 -8.17 -23.14
C ILE A 827 -10.20 -8.56 -21.66
N ARG A 828 -11.44 -8.59 -21.18
CA ARG A 828 -11.75 -8.90 -19.77
C ARG A 828 -12.06 -10.35 -19.48
N ASP A 829 -11.98 -11.21 -20.49
CA ASP A 829 -12.33 -12.63 -20.34
C ASP A 829 -13.77 -12.81 -19.79
N LEU A 830 -14.66 -11.90 -20.13
CA LEU A 830 -16.09 -12.04 -19.92
C LEU A 830 -16.58 -12.98 -21.02
N GLY A 831 -17.22 -14.07 -20.69
CA GLY A 831 -17.65 -15.05 -21.71
C GLY A 831 -18.34 -14.35 -22.89
N GLU A 832 -18.00 -14.72 -24.11
CA GLU A 832 -18.54 -14.10 -25.34
C GLU A 832 -20.07 -14.12 -25.35
N GLU A 833 -20.67 -15.19 -24.84
CA GLU A 833 -22.12 -15.36 -24.69
C GLU A 833 -22.82 -14.24 -23.91
N ALA A 834 -22.18 -13.73 -22.84
CA ALA A 834 -22.81 -12.69 -22.01
C ALA A 834 -22.89 -11.33 -22.71
N VAL A 835 -21.91 -11.00 -23.54
CA VAL A 835 -21.90 -9.75 -24.33
C VAL A 835 -22.82 -9.91 -25.53
N GLU A 836 -22.85 -11.07 -26.13
CA GLU A 836 -23.69 -11.37 -27.27
C GLU A 836 -25.18 -11.33 -26.91
N GLU A 837 -25.58 -11.81 -25.73
CA GLU A 837 -26.97 -11.77 -25.27
C GLU A 837 -27.49 -10.33 -25.13
N ASP A 838 -26.69 -9.38 -24.64
CA ASP A 838 -27.04 -7.97 -24.50
C ASP A 838 -27.36 -7.31 -25.84
N TRP A 839 -26.73 -7.74 -26.94
CA TRP A 839 -26.87 -7.13 -28.27
C TRP A 839 -27.69 -7.94 -29.26
N LYS A 840 -28.08 -9.16 -28.94
CA LYS A 840 -28.77 -10.13 -29.81
C LYS A 840 -30.00 -9.53 -30.50
N LYS A 841 -30.89 -8.91 -29.73
CA LYS A 841 -32.13 -8.32 -30.30
C LYS A 841 -31.88 -7.19 -31.31
N PHE A 842 -30.81 -6.45 -31.10
CA PHE A 842 -30.41 -5.39 -32.01
C PHE A 842 -29.76 -5.95 -33.28
N LYS A 843 -28.92 -6.96 -33.16
CA LYS A 843 -28.37 -7.69 -34.31
C LYS A 843 -29.49 -8.29 -35.19
N ASP A 844 -30.41 -9.02 -34.55
CA ASP A 844 -31.60 -9.59 -35.26
C ASP A 844 -32.44 -8.51 -35.96
N TYR A 845 -32.58 -7.35 -35.31
CA TYR A 845 -33.30 -6.22 -35.88
C TYR A 845 -32.61 -5.66 -37.12
N LEU A 846 -31.28 -5.45 -37.06
CA LEU A 846 -30.48 -4.91 -38.17
C LEU A 846 -30.47 -5.87 -39.36
N GLN A 847 -30.31 -7.18 -39.15
CA GLN A 847 -30.40 -8.18 -40.21
C GLN A 847 -31.75 -8.13 -40.95
N LYS A 848 -32.85 -8.05 -40.19
CA LYS A 848 -34.17 -8.06 -40.75
C LYS A 848 -34.54 -6.79 -41.54
N HIS A 849 -34.08 -5.64 -41.10
CA HIS A 849 -34.55 -4.35 -41.64
C HIS A 849 -33.55 -3.64 -42.54
N TYR A 850 -32.24 -3.93 -42.39
CA TYR A 850 -31.21 -3.21 -43.14
C TYR A 850 -30.28 -4.11 -43.95
N LYS A 851 -30.49 -5.44 -43.97
CA LYS A 851 -29.61 -6.43 -44.64
C LYS A 851 -28.11 -6.23 -44.35
N LEU A 852 -27.79 -5.62 -43.24
CA LEU A 852 -26.44 -5.37 -42.75
C LEU A 852 -26.05 -6.57 -41.88
N TYR A 853 -24.98 -7.25 -42.19
CA TYR A 853 -24.44 -8.52 -41.60
C TYR A 853 -24.82 -9.80 -42.37
N GLU A 854 -24.56 -9.80 -43.67
CA GLU A 854 -24.20 -11.04 -44.36
C GLU A 854 -22.68 -11.07 -44.49
N CYS A 855 -21.97 -11.60 -43.47
CA CYS A 855 -20.66 -12.25 -43.55
C CYS A 855 -20.37 -13.01 -42.27
#